data_2e86592ab8e3bd4a411df0ea0c0459c1
#
_entry.id   2e86592ab8e3bd4a411df0ea0c0459c1
#
_cell.length_a   1.000
_cell.length_b   1.000
_cell.length_c   1.000
_cell.angle_alpha   90.00
_cell.angle_beta   90.00
_cell.angle_gamma   90.00
#
_symmetry.space_group_name_H-M   'P 1'
#
loop_
_entity.id
_entity.type
_entity.pdbx_description
1 polymer ?
#
loop_
_entity_poly.entity_id
_entity_poly.type
_entity_poly.pdbx_seq_one_letter_code
_entity_poly.pdbx_strand_id
1 'polypeptide(L)'
;MPYTEPSKQSKRLTLILQEGVLIGLILVCAFLALSLVTYSNNDPGWSKTGSGVNIANAGGVTGAYLSDIFFSLFGVLAYLFPCLLVYQIFKHLRARIAIVFDPLMFCLRFVGLSLIMLTGTGMSVMRFGFESSSLPFSSGGYVGLMMATAVNEMFGFAGAMMLLTALFLFGLTIFLDISWLNLMEWLGKKSLQLGAFIKRKYILWRLDAKANRQAKAAVKKRKEAVTVQVKKDKKRIPPIISLPKKQPEQSARAQKEKQQPLFVDETVVGELPQVNLLEPADKKSDKGYSQESLEAMSRLLELKLKDFNVIAEVTGVLPGPVVTRFEIQPAAGVKVSKITNLAKDLARSLAVISVRVVEVIPGKSVVGVEIPNEHREMVRLSEVIASDVYDKSTSPLTFALGHDISGEPIIADLAKMPHLLVAGTTGSGKSVGVNSMLISMLYKATPEELRLVLVDPKMLELSVYDGIPHLLTPVVTDMNEAATALRWCVGEMERRYKLMSKLGVRNLAGFNKKVREAIAAGEPISDPLWKPEDDGVIEMENATAPDLTTLPFIVVVIDEFADMIMIVGKKVEQLIARIAQKARAAGIHLVLATQRPSVDVITGLIKANVPTRMAFQVSSKIDSRTILDQGGAEQLLGHGDMLFLPPGTAHTVRVHGAFIDDHEVHAVVSDWKKRGEPDYLEDIFSESVESIQIPGFSSDESSSEGESDPLYDEALAFVTKTRKASISSVQRKLRVGYNRAARLIEQMEESGVVSEMGHNGSREVLAPPPPNH
;
A
#
# COMPACT_ATOMS: atom_id res chain seq x y z
N MET A 1 -20.61 -33.23 -24.24
CA MET A 1 -19.89 -33.94 -23.15
C MET A 1 -19.37 -32.88 -22.20
N PRO A 2 -19.74 -32.90 -20.94
CA PRO A 2 -19.30 -31.87 -20.02
C PRO A 2 -17.79 -32.01 -19.76
N TYR A 3 -17.05 -30.92 -19.90
CA TYR A 3 -15.66 -30.80 -19.49
C TYR A 3 -15.59 -30.98 -17.97
N THR A 4 -15.29 -32.22 -17.54
CA THR A 4 -14.93 -32.48 -16.16
C THR A 4 -13.61 -31.76 -15.89
N GLU A 5 -13.62 -30.80 -14.96
CA GLU A 5 -12.38 -30.19 -14.45
C GLU A 5 -11.42 -31.32 -14.02
N PRO A 6 -10.16 -31.29 -14.48
CA PRO A 6 -9.20 -32.31 -14.13
C PRO A 6 -9.01 -32.33 -12.61
N SER A 7 -9.17 -33.53 -12.01
CA SER A 7 -9.06 -33.74 -10.58
C SER A 7 -7.75 -33.15 -10.02
N LYS A 8 -7.72 -32.72 -8.76
CA LYS A 8 -6.51 -32.17 -8.09
C LYS A 8 -5.30 -33.12 -8.24
N GLN A 9 -5.55 -34.44 -8.35
CA GLN A 9 -4.50 -35.44 -8.58
C GLN A 9 -3.92 -35.38 -9.99
N SER A 10 -4.73 -35.16 -11.02
CA SER A 10 -4.23 -35.05 -12.40
C SER A 10 -3.41 -33.78 -12.61
N LYS A 11 -3.80 -32.65 -12.00
CA LYS A 11 -3.02 -31.38 -12.00
C LYS A 11 -1.66 -31.56 -11.30
N ARG A 12 -1.60 -32.34 -10.22
CA ARG A 12 -0.35 -32.62 -9.51
C ARG A 12 0.58 -33.54 -10.30
N LEU A 13 0.02 -34.55 -10.97
CA LEU A 13 0.79 -35.48 -11.83
C LEU A 13 1.39 -34.76 -13.04
N THR A 14 0.63 -33.87 -13.67
CA THR A 14 1.13 -33.07 -14.80
C THR A 14 2.25 -32.12 -14.38
N LEU A 15 2.19 -31.51 -13.21
CA LEU A 15 3.28 -30.66 -12.68
C LEU A 15 4.55 -31.48 -12.43
N ILE A 16 4.47 -32.66 -11.81
CA ILE A 16 5.63 -33.53 -11.55
C ILE A 16 6.27 -33.99 -12.88
N LEU A 17 5.45 -34.36 -13.86
CA LEU A 17 5.95 -34.74 -15.19
C LEU A 17 6.65 -33.57 -15.90
N GLN A 18 6.11 -32.38 -15.78
CA GLN A 18 6.71 -31.14 -16.32
C GLN A 18 8.05 -30.80 -15.69
N GLU A 19 8.16 -30.91 -14.37
CA GLU A 19 9.43 -30.73 -13.66
C GLU A 19 10.46 -31.79 -14.08
N GLY A 20 10.04 -33.06 -14.23
CA GLY A 20 10.89 -34.13 -14.73
C GLY A 20 11.42 -33.87 -16.13
N VAL A 21 10.57 -33.43 -17.06
CA VAL A 21 10.96 -33.06 -18.42
C VAL A 21 11.93 -31.89 -18.42
N LEU A 22 11.68 -30.87 -17.58
CA LEU A 22 12.55 -29.71 -17.47
C LEU A 22 13.94 -30.09 -16.95
N ILE A 23 14.02 -30.93 -15.92
CA ILE A 23 15.28 -31.45 -15.39
C ILE A 23 16.04 -32.24 -16.47
N GLY A 24 15.32 -33.11 -17.20
CA GLY A 24 15.90 -33.84 -18.33
C GLY A 24 16.47 -32.92 -19.39
N LEU A 25 15.73 -31.87 -19.75
CA LEU A 25 16.17 -30.88 -20.74
C LEU A 25 17.40 -30.06 -20.27
N ILE A 26 17.47 -29.71 -18.99
CA ILE A 26 18.63 -29.07 -18.37
C ILE A 26 19.87 -29.98 -18.46
N LEU A 27 19.72 -31.26 -18.13
CA LEU A 27 20.81 -32.24 -18.21
C LEU A 27 21.32 -32.41 -19.65
N VAL A 28 20.41 -32.54 -20.62
CA VAL A 28 20.76 -32.63 -22.05
C VAL A 28 21.50 -31.38 -22.52
N CYS A 29 21.00 -30.20 -22.11
CA CYS A 29 21.63 -28.93 -22.44
C CYS A 29 23.03 -28.81 -21.84
N ALA A 30 23.20 -29.19 -20.57
CA ALA A 30 24.48 -29.18 -19.90
C ALA A 30 25.47 -30.17 -20.53
N PHE A 31 25.02 -31.38 -20.86
CA PHE A 31 25.84 -32.38 -21.54
C PHE A 31 26.28 -31.92 -22.94
N LEU A 32 25.35 -31.34 -23.72
CA LEU A 32 25.68 -30.79 -25.03
C LEU A 32 26.68 -29.64 -24.93
N ALA A 33 26.46 -28.71 -24.00
CA ALA A 33 27.39 -27.59 -23.76
C ALA A 33 28.79 -28.09 -23.35
N LEU A 34 28.85 -29.05 -22.43
CA LEU A 34 30.09 -29.65 -21.98
C LEU A 34 30.81 -30.33 -23.13
N SER A 35 30.13 -31.12 -23.96
CA SER A 35 30.64 -31.83 -25.10
C SER A 35 31.23 -30.88 -26.16
N LEU A 36 30.51 -29.77 -26.44
CA LEU A 36 30.95 -28.77 -27.43
C LEU A 36 32.15 -27.95 -26.91
N VAL A 37 32.15 -27.55 -25.62
CA VAL A 37 33.25 -26.74 -25.02
C VAL A 37 34.58 -27.55 -24.90
N THR A 38 34.47 -28.85 -24.65
CA THR A 38 35.62 -29.74 -24.50
C THR A 38 35.97 -30.50 -25.77
N TYR A 39 35.51 -30.03 -26.93
CA TYR A 39 35.83 -30.61 -28.22
C TYR A 39 37.34 -30.62 -28.49
N SER A 40 37.86 -31.75 -28.92
CA SER A 40 39.26 -31.91 -29.33
C SER A 40 39.34 -32.52 -30.73
N ASN A 41 40.22 -31.95 -31.54
CA ASN A 41 40.41 -32.40 -32.89
C ASN A 41 41.08 -33.79 -32.97
N ASN A 42 41.68 -34.29 -31.87
CA ASN A 42 42.34 -35.57 -31.79
C ASN A 42 41.43 -36.74 -31.36
N ASP A 43 40.20 -36.41 -30.88
CA ASP A 43 39.24 -37.42 -30.46
C ASP A 43 38.59 -38.12 -31.65
N PRO A 44 38.16 -39.38 -31.48
CA PRO A 44 37.40 -40.07 -32.51
C PRO A 44 36.05 -39.41 -32.71
N GLY A 45 35.62 -39.24 -33.93
CA GLY A 45 34.35 -38.59 -34.28
C GLY A 45 33.72 -39.21 -35.55
N TRP A 46 32.63 -38.57 -36.01
CA TRP A 46 31.95 -38.98 -37.25
C TRP A 46 32.78 -38.62 -38.48
N SER A 47 33.51 -37.52 -38.46
CA SER A 47 34.33 -37.02 -39.58
C SER A 47 35.74 -37.63 -39.64
N LYS A 48 36.18 -38.31 -38.57
CA LYS A 48 37.56 -38.78 -38.40
C LYS A 48 37.68 -39.96 -37.45
N THR A 49 38.73 -40.79 -37.66
CA THR A 49 38.96 -42.03 -36.89
C THR A 49 39.70 -41.85 -35.58
N GLY A 50 40.15 -40.63 -35.22
CA GLY A 50 40.92 -40.32 -33.98
C GLY A 50 42.26 -41.03 -33.86
N SER A 51 43.25 -40.42 -33.28
CA SER A 51 44.59 -40.93 -33.17
C SER A 51 45.01 -41.31 -31.74
N GLY A 52 44.15 -41.15 -30.73
CA GLY A 52 44.53 -41.29 -29.33
C GLY A 52 43.86 -42.43 -28.55
N VAL A 53 44.59 -43.02 -27.63
CA VAL A 53 44.09 -44.03 -26.69
C VAL A 53 43.25 -43.36 -25.60
N ASN A 54 43.41 -42.06 -25.36
CA ASN A 54 42.70 -41.29 -24.33
C ASN A 54 41.82 -40.22 -25.00
N ILE A 55 40.52 -40.22 -24.70
CA ILE A 55 39.54 -39.24 -25.19
C ILE A 55 39.63 -37.99 -24.31
N ALA A 56 39.90 -36.83 -24.91
CA ALA A 56 40.01 -35.56 -24.22
C ALA A 56 38.64 -34.91 -23.95
N ASN A 57 37.58 -35.26 -24.66
CA ASN A 57 36.24 -34.74 -24.47
C ASN A 57 35.67 -35.16 -23.13
N ALA A 58 35.23 -34.21 -22.31
CA ALA A 58 34.66 -34.47 -20.98
C ALA A 58 33.34 -35.27 -21.02
N GLY A 59 32.62 -35.29 -22.15
CA GLY A 59 31.47 -36.13 -22.41
C GLY A 59 31.82 -37.56 -22.85
N GLY A 60 33.10 -37.94 -22.83
CA GLY A 60 33.57 -39.26 -23.27
C GLY A 60 33.38 -39.49 -24.76
N VAL A 61 33.32 -40.77 -25.17
CA VAL A 61 33.13 -41.17 -26.58
C VAL A 61 31.87 -40.53 -27.18
N THR A 62 30.74 -40.57 -26.44
CA THR A 62 29.50 -40.04 -26.91
C THR A 62 29.56 -38.52 -27.10
N GLY A 63 30.21 -37.81 -26.18
CA GLY A 63 30.40 -36.35 -26.28
C GLY A 63 31.30 -35.97 -27.46
N ALA A 64 32.38 -36.77 -27.72
CA ALA A 64 33.28 -36.56 -28.84
C ALA A 64 32.57 -36.72 -30.21
N TYR A 65 31.79 -37.78 -30.36
CA TYR A 65 31.00 -38.00 -31.57
C TYR A 65 29.92 -36.91 -31.75
N LEU A 66 29.18 -36.57 -30.70
CA LEU A 66 28.15 -35.56 -30.74
C LEU A 66 28.71 -34.19 -31.13
N SER A 67 29.80 -33.77 -30.49
CA SER A 67 30.42 -32.47 -30.78
C SER A 67 31.00 -32.43 -32.20
N ASP A 68 31.60 -33.53 -32.67
CA ASP A 68 32.11 -33.62 -34.05
C ASP A 68 31.00 -33.53 -35.11
N ILE A 69 29.87 -34.19 -34.90
CA ILE A 69 28.68 -34.07 -35.78
C ILE A 69 28.19 -32.62 -35.81
N PHE A 70 28.02 -32.00 -34.66
CA PHE A 70 27.51 -30.64 -34.59
C PHE A 70 28.44 -29.62 -35.23
N PHE A 71 29.75 -29.75 -35.00
CA PHE A 71 30.76 -28.87 -35.64
C PHE A 71 30.91 -29.15 -37.12
N SER A 72 30.83 -30.40 -37.54
CA SER A 72 30.89 -30.75 -38.96
C SER A 72 29.69 -30.19 -39.72
N LEU A 73 28.49 -30.20 -39.15
CA LEU A 73 27.28 -29.72 -39.81
C LEU A 73 27.14 -28.19 -39.70
N PHE A 74 27.36 -27.61 -38.50
CA PHE A 74 26.96 -26.24 -38.21
C PHE A 74 28.17 -25.31 -37.85
N GLY A 75 29.38 -25.85 -37.82
CA GLY A 75 30.57 -25.05 -37.46
C GLY A 75 30.42 -24.35 -36.11
N VAL A 76 30.87 -23.10 -36.02
CA VAL A 76 30.82 -22.28 -34.79
C VAL A 76 29.40 -22.12 -34.27
N LEU A 77 28.36 -22.15 -35.14
CA LEU A 77 26.98 -22.02 -34.71
C LEU A 77 26.47 -23.21 -33.89
N ALA A 78 27.22 -24.30 -33.81
CA ALA A 78 26.91 -25.41 -32.91
C ALA A 78 26.72 -24.94 -31.46
N TYR A 79 27.49 -23.94 -30.99
CA TYR A 79 27.33 -23.33 -29.66
C TYR A 79 25.99 -22.62 -29.46
N LEU A 80 25.28 -22.27 -30.53
CA LEU A 80 24.00 -21.61 -30.42
C LEU A 80 22.91 -22.53 -29.88
N PHE A 81 23.01 -23.87 -30.13
CA PHE A 81 22.03 -24.85 -29.65
C PHE A 81 21.84 -24.83 -28.13
N PRO A 82 22.88 -25.01 -27.30
CA PRO A 82 22.72 -24.93 -25.85
C PRO A 82 22.25 -23.54 -25.39
N CYS A 83 22.69 -22.45 -26.03
CA CYS A 83 22.24 -21.10 -25.67
C CYS A 83 20.72 -20.91 -25.92
N LEU A 84 20.22 -21.39 -27.05
CA LEU A 84 18.79 -21.30 -27.37
C LEU A 84 17.94 -22.20 -26.46
N LEU A 85 18.44 -23.39 -26.11
CA LEU A 85 17.78 -24.28 -25.14
C LEU A 85 17.72 -23.63 -23.75
N VAL A 86 18.80 -23.04 -23.26
CA VAL A 86 18.82 -22.30 -21.98
C VAL A 86 17.79 -21.18 -21.99
N TYR A 87 17.70 -20.42 -23.10
CA TYR A 87 16.70 -19.36 -23.21
C TYR A 87 15.26 -19.89 -23.13
N GLN A 88 14.95 -21.00 -23.81
CA GLN A 88 13.63 -21.60 -23.72
C GLN A 88 13.31 -22.13 -22.32
N ILE A 89 14.28 -22.79 -21.68
CA ILE A 89 14.16 -23.24 -20.27
C ILE A 89 13.88 -22.04 -19.35
N PHE A 90 14.66 -20.97 -19.48
CA PHE A 90 14.50 -19.76 -18.70
C PHE A 90 13.13 -19.09 -18.92
N LYS A 91 12.66 -19.03 -20.16
CA LYS A 91 11.33 -18.50 -20.52
C LYS A 91 10.22 -19.28 -19.83
N HIS A 92 10.30 -20.62 -19.84
CA HIS A 92 9.32 -21.48 -19.17
C HIS A 92 9.36 -21.35 -17.65
N LEU A 93 10.55 -21.31 -17.04
CA LEU A 93 10.71 -21.12 -15.60
C LEU A 93 10.13 -19.79 -15.11
N ARG A 94 10.36 -18.71 -15.88
CA ARG A 94 9.87 -17.38 -15.53
C ARG A 94 8.36 -17.22 -15.66
N ALA A 95 7.76 -17.88 -16.67
CA ALA A 95 6.34 -17.72 -16.98
C ALA A 95 5.42 -18.50 -16.03
N ARG A 96 5.94 -19.50 -15.29
CA ARG A 96 5.15 -20.44 -14.43
C ARG A 96 3.91 -21.04 -15.15
N ILE A 97 3.92 -21.06 -16.48
CA ILE A 97 2.81 -21.54 -17.28
C ILE A 97 2.98 -23.06 -17.47
N ALA A 98 1.89 -23.81 -17.30
CA ALA A 98 1.88 -25.23 -17.63
C ALA A 98 2.32 -25.44 -19.09
N ILE A 99 3.23 -26.40 -19.32
CA ILE A 99 3.69 -26.76 -20.66
C ILE A 99 2.52 -27.47 -21.36
N VAL A 100 1.68 -26.71 -22.04
CA VAL A 100 0.68 -27.28 -22.96
C VAL A 100 1.38 -27.47 -24.30
N PHE A 101 1.44 -28.71 -24.77
CA PHE A 101 2.02 -29.01 -26.07
C PHE A 101 1.06 -28.52 -27.17
N ASP A 102 1.40 -27.38 -27.76
CA ASP A 102 0.73 -26.85 -28.94
C ASP A 102 1.55 -27.25 -30.18
N PRO A 103 1.07 -28.19 -31.00
CA PRO A 103 1.81 -28.69 -32.15
C PRO A 103 2.09 -27.60 -33.17
N LEU A 104 1.19 -26.63 -33.34
CA LEU A 104 1.38 -25.53 -34.29
C LEU A 104 2.53 -24.62 -33.87
N MET A 105 2.53 -24.22 -32.58
CA MET A 105 3.62 -23.40 -32.02
C MET A 105 4.95 -24.13 -31.98
N PHE A 106 4.93 -25.45 -31.76
CA PHE A 106 6.13 -26.27 -31.84
C PHE A 106 6.70 -26.29 -33.27
N CYS A 107 5.86 -26.54 -34.28
CA CYS A 107 6.26 -26.49 -35.69
C CYS A 107 6.81 -25.13 -36.11
N LEU A 108 6.16 -24.03 -35.70
CA LEU A 108 6.63 -22.69 -36.00
C LEU A 108 8.01 -22.42 -35.38
N ARG A 109 8.22 -22.80 -34.12
CA ARG A 109 9.53 -22.65 -33.47
C ARG A 109 10.60 -23.53 -34.11
N PHE A 110 10.24 -24.74 -34.52
CA PHE A 110 11.16 -25.62 -35.23
C PHE A 110 11.58 -25.01 -36.57
N VAL A 111 10.65 -24.45 -37.34
CA VAL A 111 10.93 -23.71 -38.58
C VAL A 111 11.82 -22.49 -38.28
N GLY A 112 11.52 -21.72 -37.23
CA GLY A 112 12.35 -20.59 -36.80
C GLY A 112 13.79 -21.00 -36.47
N LEU A 113 13.97 -22.10 -35.71
CA LEU A 113 15.27 -22.66 -35.38
C LEU A 113 16.05 -23.13 -36.61
N SER A 114 15.37 -23.84 -37.49
CA SER A 114 15.97 -24.32 -38.75
C SER A 114 16.42 -23.15 -39.62
N LEU A 115 15.63 -22.10 -39.71
CA LEU A 115 15.96 -20.89 -40.45
C LEU A 115 17.19 -20.17 -39.85
N ILE A 116 17.25 -20.03 -38.50
CA ILE A 116 18.42 -19.46 -37.81
C ILE A 116 19.69 -20.26 -38.13
N MET A 117 19.61 -21.59 -38.06
CA MET A 117 20.75 -22.45 -38.31
C MET A 117 21.23 -22.39 -39.76
N LEU A 118 20.32 -22.53 -40.72
CA LEU A 118 20.65 -22.49 -42.15
C LEU A 118 21.29 -21.13 -42.54
N THR A 119 20.65 -20.04 -42.17
CA THR A 119 21.12 -18.71 -42.57
C THR A 119 22.36 -18.25 -41.78
N GLY A 120 22.38 -18.54 -40.48
CA GLY A 120 23.53 -18.21 -39.62
C GLY A 120 24.81 -18.93 -40.02
N THR A 121 24.71 -20.24 -40.33
CA THR A 121 25.88 -21.01 -40.83
C THR A 121 26.39 -20.46 -42.14
N GLY A 122 25.51 -20.10 -43.08
CA GLY A 122 25.85 -19.46 -44.35
C GLY A 122 26.56 -18.11 -44.13
N MET A 123 26.04 -17.26 -43.24
CA MET A 123 26.67 -15.98 -42.87
C MET A 123 28.05 -16.19 -42.25
N SER A 124 28.19 -17.23 -41.41
CA SER A 124 29.48 -17.54 -40.75
C SER A 124 30.56 -17.86 -41.78
N VAL A 125 30.26 -18.68 -42.80
CA VAL A 125 31.21 -19.00 -43.88
C VAL A 125 31.58 -17.76 -44.68
N MET A 126 30.59 -16.96 -45.07
CA MET A 126 30.83 -15.74 -45.85
C MET A 126 31.67 -14.69 -45.13
N ARG A 127 31.56 -14.59 -43.77
CA ARG A 127 32.25 -13.58 -42.97
C ARG A 127 33.63 -14.00 -42.47
N PHE A 128 33.79 -15.29 -42.07
CA PHE A 128 35.00 -15.78 -41.41
C PHE A 128 35.85 -16.70 -42.34
N GLY A 129 35.40 -16.90 -43.57
CA GLY A 129 36.15 -17.67 -44.56
C GLY A 129 35.99 -19.19 -44.46
N PHE A 130 36.66 -19.90 -45.37
CA PHE A 130 36.53 -21.34 -45.54
C PHE A 130 37.47 -22.16 -44.63
N GLU A 131 38.58 -21.55 -44.13
CA GLU A 131 39.55 -22.26 -43.33
C GLU A 131 39.44 -21.89 -41.83
N SER A 132 39.18 -22.92 -41.01
CA SER A 132 39.26 -22.82 -39.54
C SER A 132 40.19 -23.95 -39.10
N SER A 133 41.35 -23.62 -38.56
CA SER A 133 42.34 -24.60 -38.11
C SER A 133 41.93 -25.47 -36.92
N SER A 134 40.81 -25.15 -36.29
CA SER A 134 40.31 -25.83 -35.09
C SER A 134 39.01 -26.62 -35.29
N LEU A 135 38.30 -26.49 -36.43
CA LEU A 135 37.06 -27.15 -36.70
C LEU A 135 37.19 -28.22 -37.82
N PRO A 136 36.30 -29.24 -37.86
CA PRO A 136 36.38 -30.33 -38.86
C PRO A 136 36.24 -29.86 -40.31
N PHE A 137 35.44 -28.80 -40.55
CA PHE A 137 35.20 -28.20 -41.86
C PHE A 137 35.29 -26.66 -41.77
N SER A 138 34.48 -25.96 -42.53
CA SER A 138 34.44 -24.49 -42.51
C SER A 138 33.87 -23.91 -41.22
N SER A 139 34.00 -22.60 -41.02
CA SER A 139 33.45 -21.86 -39.85
C SER A 139 31.92 -22.04 -39.68
N GLY A 140 31.18 -22.31 -40.73
CA GLY A 140 29.75 -22.64 -40.73
C GLY A 140 29.43 -24.11 -40.93
N GLY A 141 30.41 -24.98 -40.92
CA GLY A 141 30.23 -26.42 -41.22
C GLY A 141 29.83 -26.70 -42.67
N TYR A 142 29.44 -27.94 -42.94
CA TYR A 142 29.00 -28.38 -44.27
C TYR A 142 27.72 -27.68 -44.75
N VAL A 143 26.75 -27.49 -43.84
CA VAL A 143 25.49 -26.79 -44.14
C VAL A 143 25.73 -25.34 -44.50
N GLY A 144 26.61 -24.66 -43.76
CA GLY A 144 26.99 -23.29 -44.06
C GLY A 144 27.72 -23.12 -45.38
N LEU A 145 28.59 -24.07 -45.73
CA LEU A 145 29.28 -24.06 -47.00
C LEU A 145 28.30 -24.16 -48.19
N MET A 146 27.37 -25.12 -48.12
CA MET A 146 26.34 -25.29 -49.16
C MET A 146 25.47 -24.04 -49.31
N MET A 147 25.01 -23.49 -48.19
CA MET A 147 24.16 -22.29 -48.21
C MET A 147 24.92 -21.06 -48.73
N ALA A 148 26.16 -20.86 -48.27
CA ALA A 148 26.98 -19.73 -48.71
C ALA A 148 27.30 -19.78 -50.19
N THR A 149 27.68 -20.94 -50.75
CA THR A 149 27.96 -21.09 -52.16
C THR A 149 26.68 -20.86 -53.00
N ALA A 150 25.58 -21.55 -52.70
CA ALA A 150 24.34 -21.44 -53.48
C ALA A 150 23.80 -19.99 -53.48
N VAL A 151 23.75 -19.33 -52.33
CA VAL A 151 23.17 -17.98 -52.25
C VAL A 151 24.14 -16.92 -52.81
N ASN A 152 25.46 -17.12 -52.68
CA ASN A 152 26.47 -16.21 -53.24
C ASN A 152 26.50 -16.29 -54.78
N GLU A 153 26.34 -17.45 -55.37
CA GLU A 153 26.25 -17.62 -56.84
C GLU A 153 25.01 -16.89 -57.41
N MET A 154 23.88 -16.88 -56.67
CA MET A 154 22.65 -16.26 -57.15
C MET A 154 22.61 -14.74 -56.95
N PHE A 155 23.09 -14.24 -55.81
CA PHE A 155 22.87 -12.86 -55.39
C PHE A 155 24.18 -12.06 -55.20
N GLY A 156 25.35 -12.66 -55.40
CA GLY A 156 26.61 -12.06 -55.06
C GLY A 156 26.84 -11.83 -53.57
N PHE A 157 28.03 -11.48 -53.15
CA PHE A 157 28.36 -11.37 -51.72
C PHE A 157 27.44 -10.41 -50.94
N ALA A 158 27.20 -9.20 -51.44
CA ALA A 158 26.40 -8.21 -50.74
C ALA A 158 24.92 -8.58 -50.68
N GLY A 159 24.35 -9.06 -51.78
CA GLY A 159 22.96 -9.52 -51.83
C GLY A 159 22.71 -10.75 -50.97
N ALA A 160 23.63 -11.72 -51.02
CA ALA A 160 23.60 -12.91 -50.18
C ALA A 160 23.62 -12.56 -48.69
N MET A 161 24.51 -11.66 -48.26
CA MET A 161 24.59 -11.21 -46.86
C MET A 161 23.31 -10.50 -46.42
N MET A 162 22.73 -9.64 -47.25
CA MET A 162 21.46 -8.97 -46.92
C MET A 162 20.30 -9.97 -46.80
N LEU A 163 20.18 -10.90 -47.74
CA LEU A 163 19.14 -11.92 -47.71
C LEU A 163 19.26 -12.84 -46.50
N LEU A 164 20.47 -13.39 -46.27
CA LEU A 164 20.73 -14.26 -45.10
C LEU A 164 20.50 -13.53 -43.79
N THR A 165 20.88 -12.26 -43.69
CA THR A 165 20.62 -11.46 -42.48
C THR A 165 19.13 -11.23 -42.24
N ALA A 166 18.37 -10.91 -43.30
CA ALA A 166 16.91 -10.72 -43.18
C ALA A 166 16.23 -12.02 -42.75
N LEU A 167 16.56 -13.14 -43.35
CA LEU A 167 16.02 -14.46 -43.03
C LEU A 167 16.45 -14.92 -41.61
N PHE A 168 17.68 -14.60 -41.18
CA PHE A 168 18.15 -14.87 -39.83
C PHE A 168 17.35 -14.11 -38.80
N LEU A 169 17.13 -12.80 -38.99
CA LEU A 169 16.33 -11.96 -38.09
C LEU A 169 14.85 -12.42 -38.09
N PHE A 170 14.33 -12.85 -39.22
CA PHE A 170 12.98 -13.40 -39.30
C PHE A 170 12.86 -14.73 -38.52
N GLY A 171 13.83 -15.63 -38.68
CA GLY A 171 13.92 -16.87 -37.90
C GLY A 171 14.00 -16.59 -36.40
N LEU A 172 14.80 -15.60 -36.01
CA LEU A 172 14.98 -15.17 -34.62
C LEU A 172 13.66 -14.64 -34.04
N THR A 173 12.91 -13.88 -34.83
CA THR A 173 11.58 -13.36 -34.45
C THR A 173 10.61 -14.51 -34.13
N ILE A 174 10.54 -15.51 -35.01
CA ILE A 174 9.64 -16.66 -34.84
C ILE A 174 10.06 -17.53 -33.65
N PHE A 175 11.36 -17.79 -33.50
CA PHE A 175 11.86 -18.68 -32.44
C PHE A 175 11.77 -18.09 -31.04
N LEU A 176 12.13 -16.80 -30.89
CA LEU A 176 12.20 -16.13 -29.60
C LEU A 176 10.91 -15.37 -29.23
N ASP A 177 9.93 -15.29 -30.14
CA ASP A 177 8.73 -14.46 -30.00
C ASP A 177 9.07 -12.98 -29.69
N ILE A 178 10.11 -12.43 -30.34
CA ILE A 178 10.56 -11.06 -30.12
C ILE A 178 9.81 -10.11 -31.06
N SER A 179 9.18 -9.10 -30.49
CA SER A 179 8.71 -7.93 -31.24
C SER A 179 9.85 -6.89 -31.31
N TRP A 180 10.38 -6.67 -32.49
CA TRP A 180 11.46 -5.68 -32.72
C TRP A 180 11.02 -4.26 -32.36
N LEU A 181 9.75 -3.94 -32.54
CA LEU A 181 9.19 -2.65 -32.14
C LEU A 181 9.24 -2.47 -30.61
N ASN A 182 8.83 -3.49 -29.86
CA ASN A 182 8.92 -3.46 -28.40
C ASN A 182 10.37 -3.40 -27.91
N LEU A 183 11.28 -4.08 -28.59
CA LEU A 183 12.71 -4.04 -28.29
C LEU A 183 13.30 -2.66 -28.53
N MET A 184 12.95 -2.02 -29.66
CA MET A 184 13.38 -0.64 -29.97
C MET A 184 12.81 0.36 -28.98
N GLU A 185 11.55 0.22 -28.60
CA GLU A 185 10.93 1.06 -27.58
C GLU A 185 11.61 0.90 -26.21
N TRP A 186 11.90 -0.35 -25.81
CA TRP A 186 12.61 -0.63 -24.57
C TRP A 186 14.02 -0.05 -24.56
N LEU A 187 14.78 -0.23 -25.66
CA LEU A 187 16.10 0.36 -25.85
C LEU A 187 16.05 1.89 -25.83
N GLY A 188 15.07 2.48 -26.51
CA GLY A 188 14.84 3.91 -26.50
C GLY A 188 14.53 4.45 -25.09
N LYS A 189 13.64 3.80 -24.35
CA LYS A 189 13.35 4.14 -22.95
C LYS A 189 14.60 4.03 -22.07
N LYS A 190 15.39 2.96 -22.23
CA LYS A 190 16.62 2.75 -21.45
C LYS A 190 17.70 3.78 -21.79
N SER A 191 17.89 4.11 -23.06
CA SER A 191 18.88 5.11 -23.48
C SER A 191 18.53 6.52 -22.97
N LEU A 192 17.24 6.90 -23.02
CA LEU A 192 16.74 8.16 -22.45
C LEU A 192 16.90 8.21 -20.92
N GLN A 193 16.63 7.09 -20.23
CA GLN A 193 16.85 6.97 -18.78
C GLN A 193 18.33 7.10 -18.44
N LEU A 194 19.20 6.45 -19.22
CA LEU A 194 20.65 6.55 -19.03
C LEU A 194 21.15 7.99 -19.28
N GLY A 195 20.67 8.63 -20.33
CA GLY A 195 20.97 10.06 -20.62
C GLY A 195 20.52 10.98 -19.49
N ALA A 196 19.31 10.78 -18.96
CA ALA A 196 18.79 11.52 -17.81
C ALA A 196 19.61 11.26 -16.54
N PHE A 197 20.01 10.01 -16.31
CA PHE A 197 20.86 9.61 -15.18
C PHE A 197 22.25 10.26 -15.26
N ILE A 198 22.91 10.23 -16.44
CA ILE A 198 24.21 10.85 -16.66
C ILE A 198 24.10 12.38 -16.47
N LYS A 199 23.06 13.02 -17.05
CA LYS A 199 22.81 14.44 -16.88
C LYS A 199 22.61 14.82 -15.42
N ARG A 200 21.82 14.02 -14.68
CA ARG A 200 21.61 14.23 -13.24
C ARG A 200 22.89 14.07 -12.43
N LYS A 201 23.71 13.06 -12.76
CA LYS A 201 24.99 12.81 -12.09
C LYS A 201 26.02 13.91 -12.40
N TYR A 202 26.02 14.41 -13.64
CA TYR A 202 26.86 15.55 -14.05
C TYR A 202 26.48 16.86 -13.34
N ILE A 203 25.17 17.14 -13.23
CA ILE A 203 24.67 18.31 -12.48
C ILE A 203 25.05 18.21 -11.00
N LEU A 204 24.85 17.05 -10.38
CA LEU A 204 25.23 16.81 -8.98
C LEU A 204 26.75 16.96 -8.79
N TRP A 205 27.56 16.39 -9.68
CA TRP A 205 29.04 16.53 -9.65
C TRP A 205 29.47 17.99 -9.80
N ARG A 206 28.81 18.74 -10.70
CA ARG A 206 29.09 20.18 -10.89
C ARG A 206 28.71 21.02 -9.66
N LEU A 207 27.60 20.68 -9.01
CA LEU A 207 27.19 21.30 -7.74
C LEU A 207 28.14 20.94 -6.60
N ASP A 208 28.57 19.67 -6.49
CA ASP A 208 29.56 19.24 -5.49
C ASP A 208 30.93 19.85 -5.74
N ALA A 209 31.36 19.98 -6.99
CA ALA A 209 32.63 20.66 -7.35
C ALA A 209 32.59 22.15 -6.99
N LYS A 210 31.43 22.81 -7.18
CA LYS A 210 31.22 24.22 -6.79
C LYS A 210 31.18 24.37 -5.27
N ALA A 211 30.48 23.46 -4.57
CA ALA A 211 30.44 23.39 -3.12
C ALA A 211 31.82 23.10 -2.51
N ASN A 212 32.59 22.16 -3.11
CA ASN A 212 33.94 21.86 -2.66
C ASN A 212 34.96 23.00 -2.88
N ARG A 213 34.82 23.80 -3.97
CA ARG A 213 35.59 25.03 -4.17
C ARG A 213 35.26 26.08 -3.12
N GLN A 214 33.98 26.28 -2.82
CA GLN A 214 33.55 27.19 -1.76
C GLN A 214 33.97 26.70 -0.36
N ALA A 215 33.88 25.37 -0.12
CA ALA A 215 34.34 24.76 1.13
C ALA A 215 35.87 24.90 1.31
N LYS A 216 36.66 24.69 0.25
CA LYS A 216 38.12 24.89 0.32
C LYS A 216 38.51 26.35 0.58
N ALA A 217 37.79 27.32 0.00
CA ALA A 217 37.96 28.74 0.29
C ALA A 217 37.56 29.10 1.72
N ALA A 218 36.46 28.51 2.22
CA ALA A 218 36.04 28.64 3.61
C ALA A 218 37.00 27.99 4.60
N VAL A 219 37.56 26.81 4.26
CA VAL A 219 38.56 26.10 5.07
C VAL A 219 39.89 26.90 5.18
N LYS A 220 40.30 27.61 4.10
CA LYS A 220 41.46 28.46 4.16
C LYS A 220 41.29 29.68 5.07
N LYS A 221 40.10 30.35 4.99
CA LYS A 221 39.73 31.42 5.93
C LYS A 221 39.55 30.89 7.36
N ARG A 222 39.21 29.62 7.53
CA ARG A 222 38.98 28.99 8.83
C ARG A 222 40.25 28.47 9.50
N LYS A 223 41.30 28.05 8.74
CA LYS A 223 42.58 27.73 9.34
C LYS A 223 43.22 28.94 10.05
N GLU A 224 42.96 30.14 9.55
CA GLU A 224 43.38 31.38 10.22
C GLU A 224 42.51 31.72 11.42
N ALA A 225 41.21 31.33 11.42
CA ALA A 225 40.30 31.49 12.57
C ALA A 225 40.49 30.40 13.64
N VAL A 226 40.89 29.18 13.27
CA VAL A 226 41.08 28.04 14.22
C VAL A 226 42.31 28.28 15.12
N THR A 227 43.38 28.96 14.65
CA THR A 227 44.48 29.33 15.50
C THR A 227 44.10 30.36 16.60
N VAL A 228 43.03 31.13 16.38
CA VAL A 228 42.47 32.04 17.38
C VAL A 228 41.48 31.31 18.30
N GLN A 229 40.83 30.25 17.82
CA GLN A 229 39.78 29.52 18.56
C GLN A 229 40.34 28.46 19.51
N VAL A 230 41.49 27.87 19.26
CA VAL A 230 42.19 26.94 20.18
C VAL A 230 42.53 27.59 21.51
N LYS A 231 42.62 28.94 21.58
CA LYS A 231 42.78 29.68 22.84
C LYS A 231 41.44 29.94 23.54
N LYS A 232 40.27 29.70 22.91
CA LYS A 232 38.92 29.87 23.49
C LYS A 232 38.30 28.59 24.05
N ASP A 233 38.83 27.41 23.71
CA ASP A 233 38.29 26.11 24.13
C ASP A 233 38.50 25.76 25.62
N LYS A 234 39.02 26.66 26.39
CA LYS A 234 39.07 26.52 27.86
C LYS A 234 37.81 26.98 28.59
N LYS A 235 36.78 27.44 27.89
CA LYS A 235 35.45 27.75 28.46
C LYS A 235 34.36 27.08 27.62
N ARG A 236 34.25 25.76 27.72
CA ARG A 236 33.06 25.02 27.26
C ARG A 236 31.87 25.48 28.09
N ILE A 237 30.85 26.02 27.45
CA ILE A 237 29.55 26.28 28.07
C ILE A 237 28.88 24.91 28.26
N PRO A 238 28.54 24.48 29.47
CA PRO A 238 27.83 23.23 29.67
C PRO A 238 26.51 23.26 28.89
N PRO A 239 26.03 22.12 28.36
CA PRO A 239 24.78 22.07 27.63
C PRO A 239 23.63 22.56 28.51
N ILE A 240 22.70 23.30 27.93
CA ILE A 240 21.51 23.79 28.66
C ILE A 240 20.60 22.59 28.90
N ILE A 241 20.53 22.09 30.11
CA ILE A 241 19.63 21.01 30.52
C ILE A 241 18.30 21.66 30.90
N SER A 242 17.31 21.51 30.04
CA SER A 242 15.94 21.95 30.29
C SER A 242 15.22 20.86 31.08
N LEU A 243 15.21 20.96 32.39
CA LEU A 243 14.43 20.07 33.23
C LEU A 243 12.93 20.17 32.85
N PRO A 244 12.18 19.05 32.84
CA PRO A 244 10.75 19.08 32.57
C PRO A 244 10.06 20.01 33.53
N LYS A 245 9.13 20.82 33.02
CA LYS A 245 8.27 21.67 33.84
C LYS A 245 7.51 20.81 34.84
N LYS A 246 7.13 21.42 35.98
CA LYS A 246 6.26 20.80 37.01
C LYS A 246 5.09 20.06 36.34
N GLN A 247 4.61 19.01 37.01
CA GLN A 247 3.44 18.22 36.58
C GLN A 247 2.35 19.11 36.00
N PRO A 248 1.70 18.70 34.88
CA PRO A 248 0.55 19.41 34.33
C PRO A 248 -0.49 19.60 35.43
N GLU A 249 -1.08 20.79 35.49
CA GLU A 249 -2.11 21.10 36.49
C GLU A 249 -3.31 20.18 36.25
N GLN A 250 -3.78 19.53 37.34
CA GLN A 250 -4.96 18.67 37.28
C GLN A 250 -6.20 19.54 37.13
N SER A 251 -7.13 19.11 36.26
CA SER A 251 -8.37 19.82 36.02
C SER A 251 -9.23 19.94 37.29
N ALA A 252 -10.08 20.96 37.32
CA ALA A 252 -11.03 21.18 38.43
C ALA A 252 -11.99 19.98 38.56
N ARG A 253 -12.35 19.30 37.47
CA ARG A 253 -13.16 18.08 37.46
C ARG A 253 -12.45 16.94 38.18
N ALA A 254 -11.20 16.63 37.79
CA ALA A 254 -10.41 15.56 38.40
C ALA A 254 -10.15 15.81 39.91
N GLN A 255 -10.01 17.08 40.31
CA GLN A 255 -9.85 17.44 41.74
C GLN A 255 -11.14 17.23 42.52
N LYS A 256 -12.32 17.58 41.97
CA LYS A 256 -13.63 17.35 42.61
C LYS A 256 -13.94 15.87 42.75
N GLU A 257 -13.66 15.06 41.69
CA GLU A 257 -13.90 13.63 41.71
C GLU A 257 -12.98 12.87 42.70
N LYS A 258 -11.79 13.39 42.99
CA LYS A 258 -10.91 12.87 44.07
C LYS A 258 -11.43 13.13 45.49
N GLN A 259 -12.29 14.11 45.66
CA GLN A 259 -12.91 14.47 46.97
C GLN A 259 -14.25 13.73 47.16
N GLN A 260 -14.33 12.45 46.85
CA GLN A 260 -15.57 11.68 46.97
C GLN A 260 -16.13 11.64 48.39
N PRO A 261 -17.48 11.67 48.54
CA PRO A 261 -18.14 11.40 49.80
C PRO A 261 -17.95 9.94 50.23
N LEU A 262 -17.85 9.70 51.53
CA LEU A 262 -17.60 8.41 52.18
C LEU A 262 -18.72 7.37 51.95
N PHE A 263 -19.83 7.72 51.32
CA PHE A 263 -20.96 6.86 51.04
C PHE A 263 -21.19 6.85 49.52
N VAL A 264 -20.86 5.73 48.88
CA VAL A 264 -21.15 5.47 47.47
C VAL A 264 -22.50 4.80 47.36
N ASP A 265 -23.54 5.53 46.98
CA ASP A 265 -24.73 4.93 46.42
C ASP A 265 -24.36 4.34 45.04
N GLU A 266 -24.81 3.11 44.70
CA GLU A 266 -24.60 2.45 43.42
C GLU A 266 -25.31 3.17 42.22
N THR A 267 -25.79 4.40 42.43
CA THR A 267 -26.42 5.23 41.44
C THR A 267 -25.40 5.85 40.50
N VAL A 268 -25.65 5.76 39.22
CA VAL A 268 -24.87 6.41 38.16
C VAL A 268 -24.85 7.93 38.40
N VAL A 269 -23.66 8.49 38.69
CA VAL A 269 -23.50 9.90 39.01
C VAL A 269 -23.06 10.69 37.78
N GLY A 270 -23.85 11.69 37.39
CA GLY A 270 -23.55 12.60 36.28
C GLY A 270 -23.89 12.06 34.90
N GLU A 271 -23.75 12.88 33.89
CA GLU A 271 -24.03 12.51 32.47
C GLU A 271 -22.88 11.73 31.83
N LEU A 272 -21.65 11.91 32.31
CA LEU A 272 -20.43 11.29 31.77
C LEU A 272 -19.79 10.36 32.81
N PRO A 273 -19.00 9.34 32.39
CA PRO A 273 -18.27 8.44 33.27
C PRO A 273 -17.28 9.20 34.16
N GLN A 274 -17.05 8.70 35.38
CA GLN A 274 -16.08 9.28 36.30
C GLN A 274 -14.65 8.85 35.97
N VAL A 275 -13.67 9.74 36.15
CA VAL A 275 -12.24 9.44 35.85
C VAL A 275 -11.68 8.36 36.78
N ASN A 276 -12.32 8.11 37.93
CA ASN A 276 -11.92 7.05 38.88
C ASN A 276 -12.11 5.62 38.34
N LEU A 277 -12.82 5.42 37.20
CA LEU A 277 -12.91 4.13 36.49
C LEU A 277 -11.58 3.76 35.81
N LEU A 278 -10.69 4.74 35.63
CA LEU A 278 -9.36 4.54 35.08
C LEU A 278 -8.33 4.40 36.17
N GLU A 279 -7.31 3.61 35.94
CA GLU A 279 -6.19 3.48 36.86
C GLU A 279 -5.45 4.81 37.08
N PRO A 280 -5.15 5.17 38.31
CA PRO A 280 -4.41 6.39 38.59
C PRO A 280 -2.99 6.32 37.99
N ALA A 281 -2.42 7.48 37.71
CA ALA A 281 -1.03 7.60 37.26
C ALA A 281 -0.08 6.86 38.20
N ASP A 282 0.85 6.13 37.63
CA ASP A 282 1.91 5.48 38.39
C ASP A 282 2.73 6.54 39.15
N LYS A 283 3.09 6.27 40.40
CA LYS A 283 3.95 7.18 41.15
C LYS A 283 5.26 7.33 40.37
N LYS A 284 5.58 8.57 39.98
CA LYS A 284 6.83 8.85 39.28
C LYS A 284 8.00 8.30 40.08
N SER A 285 8.74 7.43 39.47
CA SER A 285 9.95 6.90 40.07
C SER A 285 10.98 8.05 40.10
N ASP A 286 11.57 8.34 41.27
CA ASP A 286 12.68 9.29 41.44
C ASP A 286 13.97 8.88 40.68
N LYS A 287 13.88 7.88 39.81
CA LYS A 287 15.00 7.32 39.02
C LYS A 287 15.24 8.08 37.71
N GLY A 288 14.84 9.34 37.61
CA GLY A 288 15.22 10.23 36.50
C GLY A 288 16.74 10.32 36.33
N TYR A 289 17.21 10.56 35.13
CA TYR A 289 18.64 10.80 34.91
C TYR A 289 19.11 11.99 35.73
N SER A 290 20.18 11.80 36.57
CA SER A 290 20.82 12.92 37.21
C SER A 290 21.47 13.84 36.15
N GLN A 291 21.63 15.12 36.51
CA GLN A 291 22.27 16.08 35.61
C GLN A 291 23.66 15.61 35.17
N GLU A 292 24.41 14.98 36.06
CA GLU A 292 25.73 14.40 35.79
C GLU A 292 25.67 13.25 34.78
N SER A 293 24.64 12.40 34.87
CA SER A 293 24.42 11.31 33.93
C SER A 293 24.10 11.84 32.53
N LEU A 294 23.26 12.88 32.41
CA LEU A 294 22.92 13.52 31.13
C LEU A 294 24.14 14.18 30.48
N GLU A 295 25.00 14.83 31.31
CA GLU A 295 26.27 15.38 30.81
C GLU A 295 27.23 14.28 30.33
N ALA A 296 27.30 13.16 31.04
CA ALA A 296 28.13 12.02 30.67
C ALA A 296 27.64 11.39 29.36
N MET A 297 26.33 11.23 29.18
CA MET A 297 25.72 10.77 27.92
C MET A 297 25.97 11.75 26.78
N SER A 298 25.92 13.06 27.04
CA SER A 298 26.22 14.08 26.01
C SER A 298 27.66 13.94 25.49
N ARG A 299 28.60 13.75 26.40
CA ARG A 299 30.02 13.53 26.03
C ARG A 299 30.21 12.22 25.30
N LEU A 300 29.53 11.16 25.72
CA LEU A 300 29.59 9.86 25.05
C LEU A 300 29.04 9.96 23.62
N LEU A 301 27.91 10.67 23.43
CA LEU A 301 27.33 10.89 22.10
C LEU A 301 28.28 11.67 21.18
N GLU A 302 28.90 12.76 21.68
CA GLU A 302 29.89 13.53 20.92
C GLU A 302 31.10 12.66 20.51
N LEU A 303 31.59 11.83 21.45
CA LEU A 303 32.72 10.94 21.21
C LEU A 303 32.37 9.89 20.16
N LYS A 304 31.18 9.27 20.25
CA LYS A 304 30.70 8.28 19.25
C LYS A 304 30.49 8.90 17.88
N LEU A 305 29.93 10.12 17.81
CA LEU A 305 29.83 10.84 16.54
C LEU A 305 31.19 11.13 15.92
N LYS A 306 32.19 11.49 16.76
CA LYS A 306 33.57 11.70 16.32
C LYS A 306 34.20 10.43 15.80
N ASP A 307 33.95 9.26 16.39
CA ASP A 307 34.44 7.96 15.91
C ASP A 307 33.95 7.68 14.46
N PHE A 308 32.78 8.19 14.09
CA PHE A 308 32.22 8.13 12.74
C PHE A 308 32.61 9.32 11.85
N ASN A 309 33.63 10.09 12.22
CA ASN A 309 34.07 11.30 11.52
C ASN A 309 32.95 12.37 11.37
N VAL A 310 32.11 12.50 12.39
CA VAL A 310 31.10 13.56 12.53
C VAL A 310 31.49 14.43 13.72
N ILE A 311 31.90 15.66 13.48
CA ILE A 311 32.19 16.63 14.53
C ILE A 311 30.88 17.37 14.83
N ALA A 312 30.38 17.23 16.05
CA ALA A 312 29.19 17.91 16.53
C ALA A 312 29.32 18.14 18.04
N GLU A 313 28.66 19.17 18.54
CA GLU A 313 28.62 19.53 19.95
C GLU A 313 27.17 19.45 20.45
N VAL A 314 26.96 18.92 21.66
CA VAL A 314 25.63 18.91 22.31
C VAL A 314 25.41 20.28 22.95
N THR A 315 24.45 21.01 22.41
CA THR A 315 24.10 22.37 22.89
C THR A 315 22.96 22.36 23.89
N GLY A 316 22.09 21.36 23.83
CA GLY A 316 20.93 21.21 24.70
C GLY A 316 20.57 19.77 24.96
N VAL A 317 19.98 19.51 26.11
CA VAL A 317 19.41 18.20 26.47
C VAL A 317 18.01 18.41 27.02
N LEU A 318 17.06 17.67 26.44
CA LEU A 318 15.66 17.65 26.83
C LEU A 318 15.31 16.24 27.33
N PRO A 319 15.40 15.97 28.65
CA PRO A 319 14.97 14.69 29.19
C PRO A 319 13.43 14.60 29.18
N GLY A 320 12.91 13.48 28.71
CA GLY A 320 11.48 13.19 28.72
C GLY A 320 11.17 11.87 29.45
N PRO A 321 9.88 11.49 29.52
CA PRO A 321 9.48 10.29 30.28
C PRO A 321 9.91 8.98 29.59
N VAL A 322 9.99 8.96 28.27
CA VAL A 322 10.29 7.76 27.47
C VAL A 322 11.62 7.88 26.70
N VAL A 323 11.89 9.07 26.19
CA VAL A 323 13.12 9.36 25.43
C VAL A 323 13.77 10.65 25.91
N THR A 324 15.10 10.72 25.80
CA THR A 324 15.85 11.96 26.00
C THR A 324 16.32 12.49 24.64
N ARG A 325 16.02 13.74 24.33
CA ARG A 325 16.47 14.42 23.11
C ARG A 325 17.75 15.20 23.39
N PHE A 326 18.81 14.86 22.66
CA PHE A 326 20.04 15.63 22.62
C PHE A 326 20.02 16.54 21.39
N GLU A 327 20.13 17.83 21.60
CA GLU A 327 20.22 18.82 20.55
C GLU A 327 21.70 19.02 20.20
N ILE A 328 22.07 18.59 18.99
CA ILE A 328 23.47 18.66 18.53
C ILE A 328 23.62 19.73 17.47
N GLN A 329 24.69 20.52 17.59
CA GLN A 329 25.12 21.47 16.59
C GLN A 329 26.23 20.85 15.74
N PRO A 330 25.95 20.42 14.51
CA PRO A 330 26.97 19.89 13.63
C PRO A 330 27.99 20.97 13.24
N ALA A 331 29.27 20.59 13.13
CA ALA A 331 30.28 21.50 12.63
C ALA A 331 30.00 21.90 11.19
N ALA A 332 30.42 23.10 10.78
CA ALA A 332 30.19 23.59 9.43
C ALA A 332 30.75 22.62 8.36
N GLY A 333 29.91 22.28 7.38
CA GLY A 333 30.23 21.33 6.32
C GLY A 333 29.82 19.89 6.60
N VAL A 334 29.30 19.57 7.79
CA VAL A 334 28.69 18.27 8.09
C VAL A 334 27.25 18.27 7.54
N LYS A 335 26.93 17.32 6.67
CA LYS A 335 25.58 17.13 6.14
C LYS A 335 24.73 16.40 7.18
N VAL A 336 23.52 16.87 7.45
CA VAL A 336 22.57 16.23 8.37
C VAL A 336 22.28 14.78 7.96
N SER A 337 22.13 14.52 6.66
CA SER A 337 21.93 13.17 6.13
C SER A 337 23.04 12.16 6.50
N LYS A 338 24.27 12.63 6.81
CA LYS A 338 25.33 11.76 7.31
C LYS A 338 25.00 11.27 8.72
N ILE A 339 24.45 12.15 9.56
CA ILE A 339 24.03 11.81 10.94
C ILE A 339 22.84 10.85 10.91
N THR A 340 21.84 11.15 10.06
CA THR A 340 20.64 10.31 9.89
C THR A 340 20.99 8.89 9.47
N ASN A 341 21.94 8.73 8.55
CA ASN A 341 22.38 7.41 8.07
C ASN A 341 23.16 6.62 9.14
N LEU A 342 23.73 7.29 10.12
CA LEU A 342 24.44 6.66 11.23
C LEU A 342 23.53 6.22 12.39
N ALA A 343 22.21 6.45 12.33
CA ALA A 343 21.29 6.16 13.42
C ALA A 343 21.41 4.71 13.95
N LYS A 344 21.52 3.72 13.05
CA LYS A 344 21.68 2.30 13.43
C LYS A 344 23.04 2.02 14.08
N ASP A 345 24.11 2.63 13.56
CA ASP A 345 25.45 2.48 14.12
C ASP A 345 25.58 3.17 15.48
N LEU A 346 24.93 4.33 15.64
CA LEU A 346 24.81 5.01 16.92
C LEU A 346 24.05 4.16 17.94
N ALA A 347 22.90 3.59 17.57
CA ALA A 347 22.13 2.71 18.43
C ALA A 347 22.97 1.54 18.94
N ARG A 348 23.71 0.86 18.03
CA ARG A 348 24.64 -0.21 18.40
C ARG A 348 25.77 0.26 19.32
N SER A 349 26.38 1.41 19.02
CA SER A 349 27.52 1.92 19.79
C SER A 349 27.17 2.47 21.16
N LEU A 350 25.91 2.87 21.34
CA LEU A 350 25.32 3.34 22.61
C LEU A 350 24.59 2.22 23.37
N ALA A 351 24.53 0.99 22.80
CA ALA A 351 23.85 -0.18 23.36
C ALA A 351 22.34 0.08 23.63
N VAL A 352 21.69 0.84 22.76
CA VAL A 352 20.23 1.13 22.83
C VAL A 352 19.48 0.46 21.69
N ILE A 353 18.16 0.25 21.87
CA ILE A 353 17.32 -0.47 20.89
C ILE A 353 17.24 0.30 19.56
N SER A 354 17.05 1.60 19.60
CA SER A 354 17.02 2.46 18.42
C SER A 354 17.45 3.89 18.77
N VAL A 355 17.91 4.62 17.75
CA VAL A 355 18.19 6.05 17.84
C VAL A 355 17.45 6.73 16.70
N ARG A 356 16.67 7.75 17.02
CA ARG A 356 15.97 8.55 16.01
C ARG A 356 16.64 9.91 15.84
N VAL A 357 16.91 10.28 14.58
CA VAL A 357 17.50 11.57 14.23
C VAL A 357 16.42 12.48 13.66
N VAL A 358 16.17 13.59 14.32
CA VAL A 358 15.24 14.65 13.89
C VAL A 358 16.04 15.72 13.17
N GLU A 359 15.92 15.74 11.84
CA GLU A 359 16.75 16.59 10.98
C GLU A 359 16.47 18.09 11.15
N VAL A 360 15.21 18.44 11.45
CA VAL A 360 14.76 19.84 11.58
C VAL A 360 13.92 19.98 12.84
N ILE A 361 14.34 20.85 13.72
CA ILE A 361 13.57 21.30 14.88
C ILE A 361 13.10 22.72 14.59
N PRO A 362 11.78 22.98 14.53
CA PRO A 362 11.26 24.32 14.25
C PRO A 362 11.85 25.38 15.19
N GLY A 363 12.33 26.48 14.63
CA GLY A 363 12.91 27.59 15.41
C GLY A 363 14.34 27.38 15.90
N LYS A 364 15.00 26.24 15.61
CA LYS A 364 16.37 25.94 16.03
C LYS A 364 17.25 25.49 14.87
N SER A 365 18.53 25.84 14.89
CA SER A 365 19.53 25.45 13.90
C SER A 365 20.28 24.16 14.29
N VAL A 366 19.71 23.33 15.13
CA VAL A 366 20.31 22.10 15.66
C VAL A 366 19.60 20.86 15.12
N VAL A 367 20.26 19.72 15.24
CA VAL A 367 19.70 18.40 14.92
C VAL A 367 19.37 17.69 16.21
N GLY A 368 18.18 17.12 16.32
CA GLY A 368 17.78 16.33 17.48
C GLY A 368 18.23 14.87 17.33
N VAL A 369 18.81 14.33 18.38
CA VAL A 369 19.10 12.90 18.53
C VAL A 369 18.31 12.38 19.71
N GLU A 370 17.30 11.57 19.44
CA GLU A 370 16.41 10.99 20.45
C GLU A 370 16.91 9.61 20.82
N ILE A 371 17.24 9.43 22.10
CA ILE A 371 17.76 8.20 22.68
C ILE A 371 16.73 7.69 23.70
N PRO A 372 16.31 6.40 23.63
CA PRO A 372 15.36 5.84 24.59
C PRO A 372 15.97 5.79 26.01
N ASN A 373 15.15 6.11 26.98
CA ASN A 373 15.54 6.00 28.37
C ASN A 373 15.70 4.54 28.80
N GLU A 374 16.57 4.28 29.76
CA GLU A 374 16.76 2.95 30.35
C GLU A 374 15.50 2.51 31.12
N HIS A 375 14.93 3.45 31.90
CA HIS A 375 13.64 3.29 32.55
C HIS A 375 12.62 4.19 31.86
N ARG A 376 11.64 3.57 31.20
CA ARG A 376 10.58 4.28 30.48
C ARG A 376 9.37 4.38 31.38
N GLU A 377 8.80 5.57 31.49
CA GLU A 377 7.53 5.76 32.19
C GLU A 377 6.37 5.38 31.27
N MET A 378 5.34 4.75 31.85
CA MET A 378 4.09 4.47 31.15
C MET A 378 3.21 5.70 31.24
N VAL A 379 2.69 6.16 30.10
CA VAL A 379 1.76 7.29 30.04
C VAL A 379 0.35 6.74 30.18
N ARG A 380 -0.28 6.90 31.36
CA ARG A 380 -1.65 6.43 31.58
C ARG A 380 -2.66 7.36 30.92
N LEU A 381 -3.76 6.78 30.39
CA LEU A 381 -4.85 7.57 29.80
C LEU A 381 -5.46 8.53 30.81
N SER A 382 -5.60 8.11 32.07
CA SER A 382 -6.10 8.92 33.18
C SER A 382 -5.31 10.22 33.37
N GLU A 383 -3.98 10.24 33.12
CA GLU A 383 -3.16 11.44 33.22
C GLU A 383 -3.58 12.51 32.18
N VAL A 384 -3.84 12.07 30.95
CA VAL A 384 -4.19 12.99 29.88
C VAL A 384 -5.63 13.48 30.03
N ILE A 385 -6.57 12.58 30.39
CA ILE A 385 -7.98 12.96 30.61
C ILE A 385 -8.11 13.91 31.83
N ALA A 386 -7.34 13.67 32.89
CA ALA A 386 -7.33 14.54 34.07
C ALA A 386 -6.60 15.88 33.85
N SER A 387 -5.99 16.11 32.68
CA SER A 387 -5.27 17.34 32.38
C SER A 387 -6.21 18.51 32.07
N ASP A 388 -5.76 19.70 32.44
CA ASP A 388 -6.47 20.94 32.16
C ASP A 388 -6.67 21.20 30.64
N VAL A 389 -5.74 20.71 29.84
CA VAL A 389 -5.79 20.85 28.37
C VAL A 389 -6.97 20.07 27.79
N TYR A 390 -7.21 18.85 28.28
CA TYR A 390 -8.33 18.02 27.82
C TYR A 390 -9.67 18.57 28.33
N ASP A 391 -9.74 18.99 29.62
CA ASP A 391 -10.97 19.49 30.25
C ASP A 391 -11.46 20.78 29.60
N LYS A 392 -10.57 21.72 29.29
CA LYS A 392 -10.87 22.99 28.63
C LYS A 392 -11.30 22.88 27.16
N SER A 393 -11.05 21.74 26.51
CA SER A 393 -11.53 21.52 25.16
C SER A 393 -13.06 21.37 25.14
N THR A 394 -13.75 22.13 24.33
CA THR A 394 -15.22 22.14 24.23
C THR A 394 -15.76 21.21 23.14
N SER A 395 -14.89 20.63 22.31
CA SER A 395 -15.31 19.74 21.24
C SER A 395 -15.65 18.34 21.76
N PRO A 396 -16.83 17.78 21.46
CA PRO A 396 -17.19 16.41 21.83
C PRO A 396 -16.30 15.35 21.16
N LEU A 397 -15.59 15.71 20.08
CA LEU A 397 -14.68 14.84 19.36
C LEU A 397 -13.21 14.99 19.80
N THR A 398 -12.98 15.55 20.98
CA THR A 398 -11.64 15.65 21.57
C THR A 398 -11.22 14.31 22.13
N PHE A 399 -10.00 13.89 21.81
CA PHE A 399 -9.42 12.66 22.35
C PHE A 399 -7.97 12.85 22.79
N ALA A 400 -7.57 12.05 23.77
CA ALA A 400 -6.22 12.01 24.29
C ALA A 400 -5.30 11.26 23.32
N LEU A 401 -4.16 11.87 22.95
CA LEU A 401 -3.11 11.17 22.21
C LEU A 401 -2.07 10.55 23.13
N GLY A 402 -1.69 11.26 24.19
CA GLY A 402 -0.61 10.88 25.09
C GLY A 402 0.24 12.07 25.51
N HIS A 403 1.53 11.85 25.68
CA HIS A 403 2.50 12.90 26.00
C HIS A 403 3.49 13.16 24.87
N ASP A 404 3.91 14.40 24.72
CA ASP A 404 5.05 14.72 23.87
C ASP A 404 6.38 14.24 24.50
N ILE A 405 7.48 14.50 23.81
CA ILE A 405 8.81 14.14 24.29
C ILE A 405 9.23 14.88 25.57
N SER A 406 8.55 15.97 25.94
CA SER A 406 8.79 16.76 27.15
C SER A 406 7.93 16.30 28.34
N GLY A 407 6.95 15.41 28.09
CA GLY A 407 5.98 14.95 29.07
C GLY A 407 4.75 15.85 29.19
N GLU A 408 4.53 16.77 28.24
CA GLU A 408 3.31 17.59 28.20
C GLU A 408 2.17 16.79 27.51
N PRO A 409 0.92 16.88 28.05
CA PRO A 409 -0.21 16.17 27.46
C PRO A 409 -0.59 16.72 26.09
N ILE A 410 -0.75 15.82 25.12
CA ILE A 410 -1.23 16.14 23.77
C ILE A 410 -2.61 15.57 23.58
N ILE A 411 -3.51 16.43 23.15
CA ILE A 411 -4.87 16.09 22.71
C ILE A 411 -5.04 16.39 21.23
N ALA A 412 -6.02 15.78 20.61
CA ALA A 412 -6.44 16.08 19.27
C ALA A 412 -7.96 16.21 19.18
N ASP A 413 -8.44 16.90 18.17
CA ASP A 413 -9.85 17.15 17.93
C ASP A 413 -10.22 16.68 16.51
N LEU A 414 -11.01 15.62 16.42
CA LEU A 414 -11.39 15.02 15.14
C LEU A 414 -12.26 15.96 14.30
N ALA A 415 -13.00 16.89 14.90
CA ALA A 415 -13.74 17.91 14.16
C ALA A 415 -12.84 18.85 13.37
N LYS A 416 -11.63 19.16 13.90
CA LYS A 416 -10.60 19.96 13.21
C LYS A 416 -9.81 19.12 12.21
N MET A 417 -9.65 17.83 12.47
CA MET A 417 -8.96 16.83 11.66
C MET A 417 -10.01 15.86 11.07
N PRO A 418 -10.72 16.21 10.01
CA PRO A 418 -11.97 15.56 9.66
C PRO A 418 -11.89 14.03 9.57
N HIS A 419 -10.75 13.50 9.20
CA HIS A 419 -10.53 12.07 9.06
C HIS A 419 -9.10 11.74 9.48
N LEU A 420 -8.90 10.56 10.03
CA LEU A 420 -7.64 10.10 10.58
C LEU A 420 -7.27 8.72 9.99
N LEU A 421 -6.04 8.62 9.51
CA LEU A 421 -5.42 7.34 9.14
C LEU A 421 -4.48 6.90 10.25
N VAL A 422 -4.68 5.69 10.78
CA VAL A 422 -3.86 5.07 11.82
C VAL A 422 -3.21 3.81 11.28
N ALA A 423 -1.90 3.73 11.33
CA ALA A 423 -1.22 2.52 10.84
C ALA A 423 -0.05 2.12 11.74
N GLY A 424 0.19 0.80 11.82
CA GLY A 424 1.28 0.23 12.61
C GLY A 424 1.26 -1.29 12.59
N THR A 425 2.39 -1.93 12.88
CA THR A 425 2.48 -3.39 12.96
C THR A 425 1.83 -3.94 14.23
N THR A 426 1.55 -5.24 14.25
CA THR A 426 1.09 -5.95 15.46
C THR A 426 2.08 -5.71 16.61
N GLY A 427 1.57 -5.40 17.79
CA GLY A 427 2.39 -5.08 18.98
C GLY A 427 2.98 -3.67 18.99
N SER A 428 2.72 -2.83 17.98
CA SER A 428 3.18 -1.43 17.98
C SER A 428 2.41 -0.52 18.92
N GLY A 429 1.23 -0.93 19.39
CA GLY A 429 0.32 -0.16 20.22
C GLY A 429 -0.87 0.47 19.45
N LYS A 430 -1.11 0.06 18.19
CA LYS A 430 -2.23 0.57 17.37
C LYS A 430 -3.58 0.38 18.07
N SER A 431 -3.90 -0.83 18.51
CA SER A 431 -5.18 -1.19 19.14
C SER A 431 -5.39 -0.44 20.45
N VAL A 432 -4.37 -0.37 21.29
CA VAL A 432 -4.42 0.43 22.51
C VAL A 432 -4.64 1.92 22.19
N GLY A 433 -4.01 2.44 21.15
CA GLY A 433 -4.20 3.83 20.70
C GLY A 433 -5.62 4.09 20.19
N VAL A 434 -6.23 3.14 19.45
CA VAL A 434 -7.63 3.25 19.01
C VAL A 434 -8.58 3.19 20.20
N ASN A 435 -8.36 2.27 21.16
CA ASN A 435 -9.14 2.17 22.38
C ASN A 435 -9.00 3.45 23.24
N SER A 436 -7.79 3.97 23.40
CA SER A 436 -7.53 5.24 24.10
C SER A 436 -8.30 6.41 23.46
N MET A 437 -8.38 6.44 22.13
CA MET A 437 -9.14 7.44 21.39
C MET A 437 -10.65 7.31 21.62
N LEU A 438 -11.21 6.09 21.49
CA LEU A 438 -12.64 5.82 21.72
C LEU A 438 -13.04 6.15 23.13
N ILE A 439 -12.32 5.63 24.14
CA ILE A 439 -12.60 5.90 25.54
C ILE A 439 -12.50 7.40 25.84
N SER A 440 -11.51 8.11 25.27
CA SER A 440 -11.43 9.57 25.44
C SER A 440 -12.69 10.27 24.95
N MET A 441 -13.21 9.89 23.76
CA MET A 441 -14.45 10.49 23.24
C MET A 441 -15.65 10.15 24.13
N LEU A 442 -15.73 8.92 24.67
CA LEU A 442 -16.77 8.51 25.60
C LEU A 442 -16.72 9.24 26.95
N TYR A 443 -15.56 9.77 27.36
CA TYR A 443 -15.41 10.67 28.51
C TYR A 443 -15.81 12.12 28.24
N LYS A 444 -16.07 12.46 26.96
CA LYS A 444 -16.29 13.85 26.53
C LYS A 444 -17.66 14.11 25.96
N ALA A 445 -18.31 13.12 25.38
CA ALA A 445 -19.56 13.27 24.65
C ALA A 445 -20.63 12.29 25.12
N THR A 446 -21.89 12.76 25.15
CA THR A 446 -23.08 11.94 25.36
C THR A 446 -23.54 11.29 24.05
N PRO A 447 -24.43 10.29 24.08
CA PRO A 447 -25.03 9.69 22.88
C PRO A 447 -25.78 10.69 21.98
N GLU A 448 -26.25 11.80 22.54
CA GLU A 448 -26.90 12.89 21.79
C GLU A 448 -25.89 13.75 20.99
N GLU A 449 -24.64 13.75 21.41
CA GLU A 449 -23.57 14.55 20.80
C GLU A 449 -22.69 13.72 19.85
N LEU A 450 -22.52 12.42 20.15
CA LEU A 450 -21.65 11.50 19.44
C LEU A 450 -22.35 10.16 19.18
N ARG A 451 -22.38 9.74 17.95
CA ARG A 451 -22.77 8.38 17.54
C ARG A 451 -21.63 7.68 16.84
N LEU A 452 -21.55 6.37 17.02
CA LEU A 452 -20.45 5.52 16.53
C LEU A 452 -20.95 4.45 15.58
N VAL A 453 -20.17 4.18 14.54
CA VAL A 453 -20.24 2.98 13.72
C VAL A 453 -18.88 2.30 13.81
N LEU A 454 -18.84 1.12 14.41
CA LEU A 454 -17.60 0.37 14.64
C LEU A 454 -17.53 -0.84 13.71
N VAL A 455 -16.42 -1.00 13.02
CA VAL A 455 -16.17 -2.11 12.08
C VAL A 455 -14.94 -2.88 12.54
N ASP A 456 -15.14 -4.15 12.93
CA ASP A 456 -14.11 -5.05 13.42
C ASP A 456 -14.19 -6.42 12.75
N PRO A 457 -13.48 -6.61 11.62
CA PRO A 457 -13.53 -7.87 10.87
C PRO A 457 -12.95 -9.07 11.62
N LYS A 458 -12.21 -8.83 12.69
CA LYS A 458 -11.53 -9.86 13.46
C LYS A 458 -12.23 -10.22 14.75
N MET A 459 -13.23 -9.45 15.16
CA MET A 459 -13.97 -9.59 16.43
C MET A 459 -13.06 -9.58 17.68
N LEU A 460 -11.97 -8.83 17.65
CA LEU A 460 -10.95 -8.87 18.70
C LEU A 460 -10.77 -7.54 19.45
N GLU A 461 -10.91 -6.42 18.75
CA GLU A 461 -10.46 -5.12 19.24
C GLU A 461 -11.63 -4.22 19.67
N LEU A 462 -12.72 -4.21 18.87
CA LEU A 462 -13.86 -3.30 19.06
C LEU A 462 -15.13 -3.99 19.57
N SER A 463 -15.20 -5.31 19.60
CA SER A 463 -16.36 -6.08 20.05
C SER A 463 -16.75 -5.78 21.51
N VAL A 464 -15.82 -5.32 22.32
CA VAL A 464 -16.06 -4.94 23.73
C VAL A 464 -17.07 -3.80 23.85
N TYR A 465 -17.15 -2.90 22.83
CA TYR A 465 -18.06 -1.74 22.82
C TYR A 465 -19.48 -2.09 22.45
N ASP A 466 -19.76 -3.32 22.02
CA ASP A 466 -21.11 -3.71 21.63
C ASP A 466 -22.10 -3.46 22.75
N GLY A 467 -23.27 -2.85 22.42
CA GLY A 467 -24.32 -2.54 23.38
C GLY A 467 -24.17 -1.21 24.13
N ILE A 468 -23.23 -0.32 23.81
CA ILE A 468 -23.20 1.03 24.37
C ILE A 468 -24.20 1.96 23.67
N PRO A 469 -24.81 2.94 24.39
CA PRO A 469 -25.86 3.81 23.80
C PRO A 469 -25.36 4.72 22.66
N HIS A 470 -24.06 4.84 22.44
CA HIS A 470 -23.47 5.63 21.35
C HIS A 470 -23.54 4.91 20.01
N LEU A 471 -23.76 3.60 19.97
CA LEU A 471 -23.76 2.84 18.72
C LEU A 471 -25.00 3.11 17.89
N LEU A 472 -24.82 3.30 16.55
CA LEU A 472 -25.89 3.35 15.56
C LEU A 472 -26.29 1.97 15.05
N THR A 473 -25.38 1.01 15.15
CA THR A 473 -25.55 -0.39 14.72
C THR A 473 -24.71 -1.28 15.63
N PRO A 474 -25.02 -2.56 15.83
CA PRO A 474 -24.08 -3.50 16.44
C PRO A 474 -22.71 -3.42 15.78
N VAL A 475 -21.67 -3.84 16.46
CA VAL A 475 -20.31 -3.84 15.89
C VAL A 475 -20.29 -4.70 14.62
N VAL A 476 -20.00 -4.06 13.48
CA VAL A 476 -20.07 -4.69 12.16
C VAL A 476 -18.84 -5.57 11.94
N THR A 477 -19.08 -6.83 11.62
CA THR A 477 -18.02 -7.83 11.42
C THR A 477 -17.91 -8.32 9.98
N ASP A 478 -19.01 -8.24 9.23
CA ASP A 478 -19.01 -8.55 7.79
C ASP A 478 -18.60 -7.35 6.95
N MET A 479 -17.77 -7.60 5.93
CA MET A 479 -17.23 -6.52 5.10
C MET A 479 -18.23 -5.94 4.10
N ASN A 480 -19.23 -6.70 3.68
CA ASN A 480 -20.28 -6.20 2.81
C ASN A 480 -21.25 -5.30 3.61
N GLU A 481 -21.62 -5.72 4.83
CA GLU A 481 -22.39 -4.89 5.75
C GLU A 481 -21.63 -3.59 6.08
N ALA A 482 -20.33 -3.66 6.30
CA ALA A 482 -19.47 -2.49 6.49
C ALA A 482 -19.50 -1.54 5.29
N ALA A 483 -19.50 -2.08 4.07
CA ALA A 483 -19.64 -1.28 2.85
C ALA A 483 -21.03 -0.64 2.74
N THR A 484 -22.08 -1.36 3.17
CA THR A 484 -23.46 -0.84 3.24
C THR A 484 -23.56 0.28 4.28
N ALA A 485 -22.97 0.13 5.46
CA ALA A 485 -22.89 1.18 6.46
C ALA A 485 -22.17 2.44 5.97
N LEU A 486 -21.06 2.28 5.21
CA LEU A 486 -20.41 3.42 4.56
C LEU A 486 -21.28 4.08 3.49
N ARG A 487 -22.08 3.31 2.75
CA ARG A 487 -23.04 3.83 1.78
C ARG A 487 -24.14 4.62 2.47
N TRP A 488 -24.66 4.10 3.58
CA TRP A 488 -25.59 4.83 4.43
C TRP A 488 -24.99 6.16 4.92
N CYS A 489 -23.73 6.17 5.37
CA CYS A 489 -23.04 7.41 5.77
C CYS A 489 -23.00 8.45 4.64
N VAL A 490 -22.84 8.02 3.37
CA VAL A 490 -22.95 8.94 2.22
C VAL A 490 -24.35 9.48 2.05
N GLY A 491 -25.38 8.65 2.20
CA GLY A 491 -26.78 9.07 2.16
C GLY A 491 -27.11 10.07 3.26
N GLU A 492 -26.74 9.77 4.50
CA GLU A 492 -26.91 10.65 5.66
C GLU A 492 -26.17 11.99 5.51
N MET A 493 -24.95 11.93 4.97
CA MET A 493 -24.21 13.14 4.62
C MET A 493 -25.00 14.03 3.65
N GLU A 494 -25.57 13.46 2.61
CA GLU A 494 -26.36 14.21 1.62
C GLU A 494 -27.68 14.73 2.22
N ARG A 495 -28.32 13.95 3.07
CA ARG A 495 -29.49 14.39 3.83
C ARG A 495 -29.18 15.60 4.70
N ARG A 496 -28.08 15.53 5.48
CA ARG A 496 -27.62 16.65 6.32
C ARG A 496 -27.29 17.88 5.49
N TYR A 497 -26.67 17.74 4.32
CA TYR A 497 -26.44 18.86 3.42
C TYR A 497 -27.73 19.52 2.92
N LYS A 498 -28.74 18.74 2.58
CA LYS A 498 -30.07 19.26 2.19
C LYS A 498 -30.71 20.04 3.34
N LEU A 499 -30.68 19.51 4.58
CA LEU A 499 -31.16 20.21 5.79
C LEU A 499 -30.43 21.52 6.03
N MET A 500 -29.10 21.47 6.03
CA MET A 500 -28.26 22.67 6.23
C MET A 500 -28.51 23.73 5.15
N SER A 501 -28.68 23.32 3.91
CA SER A 501 -29.02 24.22 2.79
C SER A 501 -30.38 24.88 3.00
N LYS A 502 -31.40 24.13 3.40
CA LYS A 502 -32.77 24.66 3.68
C LYS A 502 -32.74 25.67 4.83
N LEU A 503 -31.95 25.39 5.88
CA LEU A 503 -31.83 26.31 7.02
C LEU A 503 -30.84 27.46 6.80
N GLY A 504 -30.09 27.49 5.67
CA GLY A 504 -29.13 28.53 5.35
C GLY A 504 -27.87 28.50 6.22
N VAL A 505 -27.47 27.33 6.72
CA VAL A 505 -26.28 27.14 7.56
C VAL A 505 -25.19 26.35 6.80
N ARG A 506 -23.92 26.54 7.20
CA ARG A 506 -22.79 26.00 6.46
C ARG A 506 -22.17 24.73 7.03
N ASN A 507 -22.49 24.41 8.29
CA ASN A 507 -21.94 23.27 9.01
C ASN A 507 -22.88 22.79 10.12
N LEU A 508 -22.61 21.59 10.66
CA LEU A 508 -23.39 20.96 11.71
C LEU A 508 -23.46 21.84 12.98
N ALA A 509 -22.38 22.49 13.39
CA ALA A 509 -22.38 23.36 14.57
C ALA A 509 -23.35 24.53 14.42
N GLY A 510 -23.41 25.14 13.23
CA GLY A 510 -24.36 26.20 12.90
C GLY A 510 -25.80 25.68 12.85
N PHE A 511 -26.01 24.46 12.34
CA PHE A 511 -27.31 23.79 12.36
C PHE A 511 -27.78 23.57 13.80
N ASN A 512 -26.98 22.89 14.62
CA ASN A 512 -27.31 22.57 16.01
C ASN A 512 -27.51 23.84 16.86
N LYS A 513 -26.75 24.91 16.59
CA LYS A 513 -26.95 26.20 17.25
C LYS A 513 -28.33 26.78 16.92
N LYS A 514 -28.69 26.82 15.63
CA LYS A 514 -29.98 27.37 15.19
C LYS A 514 -31.18 26.58 15.72
N VAL A 515 -31.10 25.25 15.73
CA VAL A 515 -32.11 24.36 16.27
C VAL A 515 -32.26 24.57 17.78
N ARG A 516 -31.17 24.63 18.54
CA ARG A 516 -31.21 24.90 19.99
C ARG A 516 -31.78 26.27 20.31
N GLU A 517 -31.45 27.31 19.55
CA GLU A 517 -32.01 28.65 19.71
C GLU A 517 -33.52 28.66 19.44
N ALA A 518 -34.03 27.94 18.43
CA ALA A 518 -35.41 27.84 18.12
C ALA A 518 -36.22 27.07 19.19
N ILE A 519 -35.67 25.95 19.69
CA ILE A 519 -36.26 25.19 20.80
C ILE A 519 -36.29 26.06 22.07
N ALA A 520 -35.26 26.77 22.39
CA ALA A 520 -35.17 27.68 23.56
C ALA A 520 -36.15 28.87 23.45
N ALA A 521 -36.45 29.33 22.23
CA ALA A 521 -37.45 30.37 21.95
C ALA A 521 -38.91 29.87 22.02
N GLY A 522 -39.09 28.53 22.11
CA GLY A 522 -40.45 27.93 22.06
C GLY A 522 -41.07 27.85 20.65
N GLU A 523 -40.28 28.07 19.61
CA GLU A 523 -40.65 27.98 18.20
C GLU A 523 -39.81 26.93 17.50
N PRO A 524 -40.06 25.63 17.73
CA PRO A 524 -39.28 24.56 17.11
C PRO A 524 -39.46 24.62 15.59
N ILE A 525 -38.38 24.23 14.88
CA ILE A 525 -38.34 24.24 13.42
C ILE A 525 -38.79 22.86 12.92
N SER A 526 -39.88 22.78 12.17
CA SER A 526 -40.33 21.55 11.56
C SER A 526 -39.39 21.09 10.43
N ASP A 527 -39.27 19.78 10.21
CA ASP A 527 -38.35 19.21 9.20
C ASP A 527 -38.80 19.61 7.78
N PRO A 528 -38.00 20.43 7.06
CA PRO A 528 -38.35 20.88 5.71
C PRO A 528 -38.17 19.80 4.63
N LEU A 529 -37.64 18.65 4.95
CA LEU A 529 -37.44 17.51 4.02
C LEU A 529 -38.52 16.45 4.18
N TRP A 530 -39.29 16.50 5.28
CA TRP A 530 -40.33 15.50 5.55
C TRP A 530 -41.42 15.50 4.49
N LYS A 531 -41.84 14.31 4.07
CA LYS A 531 -42.98 14.08 3.18
C LYS A 531 -43.92 13.09 3.82
N PRO A 532 -45.24 13.31 3.71
CA PRO A 532 -46.26 12.42 4.27
C PRO A 532 -46.20 10.96 3.77
N GLU A 533 -45.57 10.76 2.60
CA GLU A 533 -45.43 9.46 1.95
C GLU A 533 -44.36 8.58 2.61
N ASP A 534 -43.38 9.17 3.29
CA ASP A 534 -42.22 8.46 3.84
C ASP A 534 -42.55 7.64 5.12
N ASP A 535 -43.66 8.01 5.85
CA ASP A 535 -44.03 7.33 7.11
C ASP A 535 -45.15 6.27 6.92
N GLY A 536 -45.51 5.89 5.70
CA GLY A 536 -46.55 4.86 5.41
C GLY A 536 -47.97 5.27 5.85
N VAL A 537 -48.17 6.52 6.24
CA VAL A 537 -49.45 7.07 6.71
C VAL A 537 -50.19 7.60 5.50
N ILE A 538 -50.86 6.67 4.78
CA ILE A 538 -51.58 6.98 3.53
C ILE A 538 -52.85 7.83 3.74
N GLU A 539 -53.34 8.01 4.97
CA GLU A 539 -54.65 8.68 5.23
C GLU A 539 -54.70 9.46 6.56
N MET A 540 -53.79 10.42 6.81
CA MET A 540 -54.09 11.44 7.83
C MET A 540 -53.99 12.85 7.24
N GLU A 541 -55.12 13.48 6.98
CA GLU A 541 -55.28 14.87 6.52
C GLU A 541 -54.61 15.94 7.43
N ASN A 542 -53.97 15.53 8.56
CA ASN A 542 -53.34 16.40 9.55
C ASN A 542 -51.93 15.92 10.01
N ALA A 543 -51.19 15.19 9.18
CA ALA A 543 -49.84 14.82 9.54
C ALA A 543 -48.93 16.08 9.53
N THR A 544 -48.44 16.50 10.69
CA THR A 544 -47.51 17.62 10.85
C THR A 544 -46.08 17.07 10.82
N ALA A 545 -45.19 17.77 10.07
CA ALA A 545 -43.80 17.41 10.04
C ALA A 545 -43.18 17.37 11.46
N PRO A 546 -42.37 16.37 11.79
CA PRO A 546 -41.66 16.32 13.09
C PRO A 546 -40.73 17.51 13.26
N ASP A 547 -40.58 17.93 14.53
CA ASP A 547 -39.66 19.01 14.86
C ASP A 547 -38.21 18.56 14.77
N LEU A 548 -37.35 19.44 14.24
CA LEU A 548 -35.92 19.17 14.15
C LEU A 548 -35.28 19.14 15.53
N THR A 549 -34.48 18.10 15.75
CA THR A 549 -33.61 17.98 16.92
C THR A 549 -32.15 18.26 16.55
N THR A 550 -31.30 18.40 17.53
CA THR A 550 -29.84 18.51 17.29
C THR A 550 -29.30 17.22 16.68
N LEU A 551 -28.46 17.34 15.69
CA LEU A 551 -27.84 16.20 15.05
C LEU A 551 -26.50 15.87 15.72
N PRO A 552 -26.25 14.59 16.07
CA PRO A 552 -24.96 14.15 16.63
C PRO A 552 -23.86 14.15 15.58
N PHE A 553 -22.64 14.23 16.03
CA PHE A 553 -21.49 13.81 15.21
C PHE A 553 -21.53 12.29 15.00
N ILE A 554 -21.10 11.84 13.84
CA ILE A 554 -20.97 10.40 13.54
C ILE A 554 -19.50 10.10 13.30
N VAL A 555 -18.97 9.14 14.07
CA VAL A 555 -17.58 8.66 13.88
C VAL A 555 -17.63 7.20 13.47
N VAL A 556 -17.10 6.94 12.28
CA VAL A 556 -16.94 5.58 11.77
C VAL A 556 -15.49 5.14 12.04
N VAL A 557 -15.32 4.07 12.80
CA VAL A 557 -14.01 3.50 13.13
C VAL A 557 -13.88 2.14 12.49
N ILE A 558 -12.84 1.97 11.66
CA ILE A 558 -12.55 0.70 10.99
C ILE A 558 -11.18 0.22 11.49
N ASP A 559 -11.14 -0.90 12.22
CA ASP A 559 -9.90 -1.40 12.83
C ASP A 559 -8.90 -1.95 11.81
N GLU A 560 -9.40 -2.64 10.77
CA GLU A 560 -8.53 -3.14 9.69
C GLU A 560 -9.17 -2.88 8.32
N PHE A 561 -9.02 -1.67 7.82
CA PHE A 561 -9.61 -1.32 6.53
C PHE A 561 -8.94 -2.01 5.33
N ALA A 562 -7.74 -2.59 5.52
CA ALA A 562 -7.11 -3.39 4.49
C ALA A 562 -7.94 -4.60 4.10
N ASP A 563 -8.58 -5.27 5.07
CA ASP A 563 -9.41 -6.44 4.81
C ASP A 563 -10.66 -6.03 3.98
N MET A 564 -11.22 -4.86 4.26
CA MET A 564 -12.34 -4.29 3.51
C MET A 564 -11.95 -3.96 2.05
N ILE A 565 -10.79 -3.33 1.83
CA ILE A 565 -10.27 -3.06 0.48
C ILE A 565 -9.99 -4.35 -0.29
N MET A 566 -9.51 -5.40 0.38
CA MET A 566 -9.17 -6.68 -0.26
C MET A 566 -10.42 -7.50 -0.63
N ILE A 567 -11.50 -7.41 0.14
CA ILE A 567 -12.74 -8.18 -0.05
C ILE A 567 -13.69 -7.45 -1.01
N VAL A 568 -14.02 -6.19 -0.72
CA VAL A 568 -15.01 -5.41 -1.46
C VAL A 568 -14.38 -4.59 -2.61
N GLY A 569 -13.09 -4.28 -2.50
CA GLY A 569 -12.30 -3.67 -3.57
C GLY A 569 -12.54 -2.16 -3.77
N LYS A 570 -12.49 -1.72 -5.03
CA LYS A 570 -12.51 -0.29 -5.42
C LYS A 570 -13.78 0.46 -4.99
N LYS A 571 -14.90 -0.23 -4.78
CA LYS A 571 -16.16 0.41 -4.36
C LYS A 571 -16.00 1.07 -2.99
N VAL A 572 -15.36 0.38 -2.04
CA VAL A 572 -15.09 0.93 -0.70
C VAL A 572 -14.11 2.10 -0.74
N GLU A 573 -13.05 2.01 -1.54
CA GLU A 573 -12.10 3.10 -1.71
C GLU A 573 -12.79 4.39 -2.18
N GLN A 574 -13.72 4.28 -3.11
CA GLN A 574 -14.50 5.41 -3.62
C GLN A 574 -15.46 5.97 -2.57
N LEU A 575 -16.13 5.12 -1.78
CA LEU A 575 -17.00 5.54 -0.68
C LEU A 575 -16.22 6.31 0.39
N ILE A 576 -15.08 5.76 0.83
CA ILE A 576 -14.18 6.41 1.78
C ILE A 576 -13.71 7.76 1.24
N ALA A 577 -13.28 7.81 -0.03
CA ALA A 577 -12.84 9.06 -0.65
C ALA A 577 -13.96 10.11 -0.69
N ARG A 578 -15.18 9.72 -1.01
CA ARG A 578 -16.33 10.63 -1.08
C ARG A 578 -16.71 11.19 0.30
N ILE A 579 -16.75 10.33 1.33
CA ILE A 579 -16.96 10.78 2.70
C ILE A 579 -15.82 11.73 3.09
N ALA A 580 -14.57 11.35 2.87
CA ALA A 580 -13.41 12.16 3.25
C ALA A 580 -13.35 13.52 2.56
N GLN A 581 -13.90 13.65 1.35
CA GLN A 581 -13.95 14.93 0.62
C GLN A 581 -15.01 15.89 1.14
N LYS A 582 -16.16 15.37 1.59
CA LYS A 582 -17.34 16.21 1.83
C LYS A 582 -17.89 16.15 3.25
N ALA A 583 -17.71 15.06 3.98
CA ALA A 583 -18.45 14.79 5.21
C ALA A 583 -18.11 15.70 6.42
N ARG A 584 -16.97 16.42 6.38
CA ARG A 584 -16.56 17.32 7.47
C ARG A 584 -17.64 18.30 7.91
N ALA A 585 -18.28 18.97 6.97
CA ALA A 585 -19.32 19.97 7.30
C ALA A 585 -20.61 19.32 7.81
N ALA A 586 -20.88 18.07 7.40
CA ALA A 586 -22.01 17.26 7.88
C ALA A 586 -21.75 16.59 9.25
N GLY A 587 -20.55 16.72 9.81
CA GLY A 587 -20.18 16.13 11.10
C GLY A 587 -20.02 14.62 11.06
N ILE A 588 -19.59 14.05 9.92
CA ILE A 588 -19.29 12.62 9.78
C ILE A 588 -17.79 12.46 9.59
N HIS A 589 -17.17 11.63 10.40
CA HIS A 589 -15.73 11.48 10.51
C HIS A 589 -15.30 10.03 10.36
N LEU A 590 -14.13 9.79 9.77
CA LEU A 590 -13.55 8.45 9.57
C LEU A 590 -12.26 8.30 10.37
N VAL A 591 -12.13 7.19 11.05
CA VAL A 591 -10.88 6.68 11.62
C VAL A 591 -10.57 5.36 10.92
N LEU A 592 -9.58 5.39 10.04
CA LEU A 592 -9.16 4.25 9.24
C LEU A 592 -7.90 3.65 9.84
N ALA A 593 -8.01 2.50 10.48
CA ALA A 593 -6.86 1.82 11.05
C ALA A 593 -6.42 0.62 10.20
N THR A 594 -5.12 0.31 10.18
CA THR A 594 -4.58 -0.87 9.50
C THR A 594 -3.27 -1.34 10.10
N GLN A 595 -3.08 -2.65 10.09
CA GLN A 595 -1.81 -3.30 10.41
C GLN A 595 -0.98 -3.61 9.14
N ARG A 596 -1.54 -3.35 7.93
CA ARG A 596 -0.92 -3.64 6.64
C ARG A 596 -0.67 -2.34 5.84
N PRO A 597 0.39 -1.58 6.17
CA PRO A 597 0.68 -0.29 5.52
C PRO A 597 1.28 -0.45 4.13
N SER A 598 0.61 -1.19 3.23
CA SER A 598 1.03 -1.35 1.84
C SER A 598 0.48 -0.24 0.94
N VAL A 599 1.09 -0.04 -0.23
CA VAL A 599 0.65 0.96 -1.21
C VAL A 599 -0.71 0.60 -1.81
N ASP A 600 -1.03 -0.69 -1.87
CA ASP A 600 -2.32 -1.19 -2.38
C ASP A 600 -3.48 -0.91 -1.40
N VAL A 601 -3.18 -0.75 -0.12
CA VAL A 601 -4.13 -0.41 0.94
C VAL A 601 -4.19 1.11 1.15
N ILE A 602 -3.05 1.74 1.39
CA ILE A 602 -2.94 3.19 1.59
C ILE A 602 -2.66 3.86 0.24
N THR A 603 -3.68 3.93 -0.59
CA THR A 603 -3.59 4.46 -1.94
C THR A 603 -3.40 5.98 -1.99
N GLY A 604 -3.03 6.50 -3.16
CA GLY A 604 -2.93 7.94 -3.38
C GLY A 604 -4.26 8.67 -3.16
N LEU A 605 -5.39 8.00 -3.48
CA LEU A 605 -6.74 8.55 -3.31
C LEU A 605 -7.08 8.73 -1.82
N ILE A 606 -6.80 7.73 -0.99
CA ILE A 606 -6.99 7.81 0.46
C ILE A 606 -6.09 8.90 1.06
N LYS A 607 -4.80 8.92 0.70
CA LYS A 607 -3.85 9.92 1.23
C LYS A 607 -4.18 11.36 0.88
N ALA A 608 -4.76 11.59 -0.30
CA ALA A 608 -5.16 12.93 -0.73
C ALA A 608 -6.34 13.48 0.08
N ASN A 609 -7.23 12.59 0.56
CA ASN A 609 -8.47 12.97 1.23
C ASN A 609 -8.42 12.81 2.75
N VAL A 610 -7.48 12.00 3.28
CA VAL A 610 -7.22 11.82 4.71
C VAL A 610 -5.83 12.39 5.03
N PRO A 611 -5.73 13.71 5.27
CA PRO A 611 -4.44 14.38 5.44
C PRO A 611 -3.81 14.14 6.82
N THR A 612 -4.61 13.84 7.84
CA THR A 612 -4.14 13.57 9.19
C THR A 612 -3.74 12.11 9.33
N ARG A 613 -2.54 11.87 9.79
CA ARG A 613 -1.99 10.53 9.85
C ARG A 613 -1.27 10.26 11.15
N MET A 614 -1.39 9.05 11.61
CA MET A 614 -0.74 8.54 12.81
C MET A 614 -0.03 7.24 12.45
N ALA A 615 1.28 7.20 12.64
CA ALA A 615 2.08 6.02 12.42
C ALA A 615 2.68 5.54 13.73
N PHE A 616 2.26 4.37 14.17
CA PHE A 616 2.95 3.58 15.19
C PHE A 616 4.19 2.93 14.58
N GLN A 617 4.92 2.13 15.36
CA GLN A 617 6.09 1.44 14.86
C GLN A 617 5.75 0.57 13.65
N VAL A 618 6.60 0.62 12.62
CA VAL A 618 6.52 -0.20 11.41
C VAL A 618 7.82 -0.93 11.13
N SER A 619 7.77 -1.98 10.33
CA SER A 619 8.92 -2.86 10.06
C SER A 619 9.96 -2.22 9.15
N SER A 620 9.55 -1.33 8.24
CA SER A 620 10.43 -0.78 7.22
C SER A 620 10.26 0.72 7.00
N LYS A 621 11.32 1.36 6.48
CA LYS A 621 11.26 2.75 6.03
C LYS A 621 10.29 2.97 4.86
N ILE A 622 9.99 1.91 4.10
CA ILE A 622 9.02 1.96 3.01
C ILE A 622 7.63 2.12 3.58
N ASP A 623 7.28 1.34 4.61
CA ASP A 623 5.98 1.39 5.28
C ASP A 623 5.78 2.78 5.92
N SER A 624 6.81 3.32 6.60
CA SER A 624 6.77 4.68 7.13
C SER A 624 6.47 5.72 6.06
N ARG A 625 7.08 5.59 4.87
CA ARG A 625 6.82 6.50 3.74
C ARG A 625 5.44 6.28 3.13
N THR A 626 4.94 5.07 3.15
CA THR A 626 3.57 4.79 2.68
C THR A 626 2.55 5.50 3.54
N ILE A 627 2.76 5.57 4.86
CA ILE A 627 1.84 6.24 5.79
C ILE A 627 2.06 7.76 5.81
N LEU A 628 3.30 8.19 6.12
CA LEU A 628 3.62 9.59 6.46
C LEU A 628 4.25 10.39 5.32
N ASP A 629 4.49 9.78 4.15
CA ASP A 629 5.31 10.30 3.04
C ASP A 629 6.79 10.56 3.44
N GLN A 630 7.19 10.22 4.66
CA GLN A 630 8.54 10.36 5.21
C GLN A 630 8.93 9.15 6.06
N GLY A 631 10.23 8.91 6.24
CA GLY A 631 10.73 7.88 7.14
C GLY A 631 10.68 8.34 8.60
N GLY A 632 10.87 7.40 9.53
CA GLY A 632 11.00 7.67 10.96
C GLY A 632 10.16 6.75 11.85
N ALA A 633 9.03 6.24 11.34
CA ALA A 633 8.20 5.30 12.10
C ALA A 633 8.88 3.93 12.29
N GLU A 634 9.84 3.56 11.44
CA GLU A 634 10.67 2.37 11.60
C GLU A 634 11.70 2.48 12.75
N GLN A 635 11.87 3.67 13.33
CA GLN A 635 12.79 3.94 14.43
C GLN A 635 12.08 4.09 15.77
N LEU A 636 10.76 3.97 15.79
CA LEU A 636 9.94 4.02 16.98
C LEU A 636 10.15 2.79 17.87
N LEU A 637 9.77 2.91 19.14
CA LEU A 637 10.07 1.93 20.18
C LEU A 637 9.00 0.84 20.32
N GLY A 638 7.85 0.98 19.65
CA GLY A 638 6.65 0.19 19.89
C GLY A 638 5.91 0.63 21.17
N HIS A 639 4.98 -0.20 21.63
CA HIS A 639 4.23 0.05 22.87
C HIS A 639 3.59 1.46 22.95
N GLY A 640 2.95 1.88 21.87
CA GLY A 640 2.27 3.18 21.82
C GLY A 640 3.13 4.37 21.35
N ASP A 641 4.44 4.17 21.12
CA ASP A 641 5.28 5.22 20.55
C ASP A 641 4.89 5.49 19.08
N MET A 642 4.52 6.72 18.76
CA MET A 642 3.96 7.07 17.45
C MET A 642 4.46 8.39 16.89
N LEU A 643 4.32 8.55 15.58
CA LEU A 643 4.48 9.81 14.87
C LEU A 643 3.11 10.32 14.43
N PHE A 644 2.72 11.46 14.92
CA PHE A 644 1.50 12.16 14.54
C PHE A 644 1.81 13.25 13.51
N LEU A 645 1.10 13.23 12.38
CA LEU A 645 1.15 14.26 11.35
C LEU A 645 -0.15 15.06 11.37
N PRO A 646 -0.15 16.26 11.97
CA PRO A 646 -1.32 17.12 11.97
C PRO A 646 -1.69 17.60 10.57
N PRO A 647 -2.97 17.94 10.32
CA PRO A 647 -3.39 18.45 9.03
C PRO A 647 -2.73 19.79 8.70
N GLY A 648 -2.35 19.98 7.45
CA GLY A 648 -1.73 21.23 6.97
C GLY A 648 -0.26 21.43 7.38
N THR A 649 0.37 20.44 8.01
CA THR A 649 1.80 20.47 8.35
C THR A 649 2.58 19.39 7.60
N ALA A 650 3.87 19.63 7.37
CA ALA A 650 4.78 18.65 6.80
C ALA A 650 5.66 17.98 7.87
N HIS A 651 5.52 18.38 9.14
CA HIS A 651 6.35 17.93 10.24
C HIS A 651 5.57 17.00 11.15
N THR A 652 6.13 15.82 11.42
CA THR A 652 5.58 14.89 12.38
C THR A 652 5.98 15.27 13.81
N VAL A 653 5.03 15.14 14.71
CA VAL A 653 5.25 15.24 16.16
C VAL A 653 5.36 13.83 16.72
N ARG A 654 6.39 13.56 17.52
CA ARG A 654 6.49 12.30 18.25
C ARG A 654 5.63 12.38 19.50
N VAL A 655 4.78 11.37 19.68
CA VAL A 655 3.88 11.26 20.83
C VAL A 655 4.05 9.87 21.44
N HIS A 656 4.17 9.82 22.74
CA HIS A 656 4.10 8.59 23.51
C HIS A 656 2.64 8.37 23.88
N GLY A 657 2.01 7.40 23.18
CA GLY A 657 0.58 7.14 23.24
C GLY A 657 0.11 6.82 24.66
N ALA A 658 -1.07 7.31 24.98
CA ALA A 658 -1.72 7.00 26.24
C ALA A 658 -2.08 5.52 26.31
N PHE A 659 -1.70 4.85 27.37
CA PHE A 659 -2.00 3.45 27.63
C PHE A 659 -3.30 3.33 28.43
N ILE A 660 -4.13 2.41 27.99
CA ILE A 660 -5.32 1.93 28.68
C ILE A 660 -5.31 0.41 28.69
N ASP A 661 -5.66 -0.19 29.80
CA ASP A 661 -5.76 -1.64 29.95
C ASP A 661 -7.16 -2.12 29.57
N ASP A 662 -7.29 -3.37 29.13
CA ASP A 662 -8.58 -3.96 28.72
C ASP A 662 -9.63 -3.92 29.84
N HIS A 663 -9.23 -4.13 31.11
CA HIS A 663 -10.16 -4.04 32.24
C HIS A 663 -10.74 -2.62 32.44
N GLU A 664 -9.96 -1.58 32.17
CA GLU A 664 -10.42 -0.20 32.22
C GLU A 664 -11.43 0.08 31.10
N VAL A 665 -11.18 -0.45 29.90
CA VAL A 665 -12.12 -0.37 28.77
C VAL A 665 -13.45 -1.03 29.15
N HIS A 666 -13.38 -2.25 29.69
CA HIS A 666 -14.58 -2.96 30.17
C HIS A 666 -15.33 -2.20 31.27
N ALA A 667 -14.64 -1.56 32.18
CA ALA A 667 -15.25 -0.77 33.26
C ALA A 667 -16.05 0.41 32.69
N VAL A 668 -15.46 1.17 31.77
CA VAL A 668 -16.12 2.33 31.14
C VAL A 668 -17.29 1.90 30.27
N VAL A 669 -17.12 0.84 29.48
CA VAL A 669 -18.20 0.28 28.66
C VAL A 669 -19.36 -0.21 29.53
N SER A 670 -19.08 -0.91 30.61
CA SER A 670 -20.11 -1.38 31.56
C SER A 670 -20.85 -0.22 32.22
N ASP A 671 -20.17 0.88 32.53
CA ASP A 671 -20.78 2.09 33.06
C ASP A 671 -21.74 2.71 32.03
N TRP A 672 -21.34 2.80 30.75
CA TRP A 672 -22.22 3.29 29.69
C TRP A 672 -23.44 2.40 29.45
N LYS A 673 -23.31 1.07 29.50
CA LYS A 673 -24.43 0.12 29.39
C LYS A 673 -25.42 0.27 30.53
N LYS A 674 -24.99 0.69 31.72
CA LYS A 674 -25.88 1.00 32.84
C LYS A 674 -26.63 2.33 32.65
N ARG A 675 -26.12 3.25 31.85
CA ARG A 675 -26.69 4.59 31.60
C ARG A 675 -27.81 4.58 30.56
N GLY A 676 -27.80 3.65 29.61
CA GLY A 676 -28.81 3.53 28.58
C GLY A 676 -28.55 2.36 27.66
N GLU A 677 -29.62 1.97 26.96
CA GLU A 677 -29.57 0.98 25.90
C GLU A 677 -29.25 1.66 24.56
N PRO A 678 -28.63 0.93 23.61
CA PRO A 678 -28.39 1.46 22.27
C PRO A 678 -29.68 1.61 21.48
N ASP A 679 -29.81 2.70 20.77
CA ASP A 679 -30.85 2.96 19.79
C ASP A 679 -30.32 2.68 18.40
N TYR A 680 -30.44 1.43 17.95
CA TYR A 680 -29.93 0.98 16.66
C TYR A 680 -30.84 1.42 15.52
N LEU A 681 -30.25 1.90 14.45
CA LEU A 681 -30.96 2.25 13.22
C LEU A 681 -31.07 1.02 12.31
N GLU A 682 -32.22 0.41 12.22
CA GLU A 682 -32.51 -0.74 11.35
C GLU A 682 -32.27 -0.41 9.86
N ASP A 683 -32.49 0.84 9.49
CA ASP A 683 -32.37 1.32 8.11
C ASP A 683 -30.95 1.26 7.55
N ILE A 684 -29.91 1.12 8.38
CA ILE A 684 -28.51 1.10 7.92
C ILE A 684 -28.24 -0.09 6.98
N PHE A 685 -28.91 -1.21 7.19
CA PHE A 685 -28.77 -2.44 6.41
C PHE A 685 -29.97 -2.75 5.53
N SER A 686 -30.92 -1.81 5.38
CA SER A 686 -32.09 -2.00 4.54
C SER A 686 -31.74 -2.03 3.04
N GLU A 687 -32.54 -2.75 2.23
CA GLU A 687 -32.42 -2.78 0.77
C GLU A 687 -32.50 -1.39 0.13
N SER A 688 -33.18 -0.45 0.79
CA SER A 688 -33.28 0.95 0.37
C SER A 688 -31.89 1.64 0.31
N VAL A 689 -30.95 1.26 1.17
CA VAL A 689 -29.57 1.78 1.17
C VAL A 689 -28.78 1.28 -0.03
N GLU A 690 -29.04 0.07 -0.51
CA GLU A 690 -28.43 -0.45 -1.73
C GLU A 690 -28.88 0.31 -2.98
N SER A 691 -30.11 0.83 -2.98
CA SER A 691 -30.67 1.61 -4.06
C SER A 691 -30.23 3.09 -4.09
N ILE A 692 -29.50 3.59 -3.09
CA ILE A 692 -28.98 4.98 -3.08
C ILE A 692 -28.08 5.17 -4.29
N GLN A 693 -28.60 5.87 -5.30
CA GLN A 693 -27.83 6.26 -6.48
C GLN A 693 -26.78 7.29 -6.07
N ILE A 694 -25.55 6.84 -5.96
CA ILE A 694 -24.43 7.72 -5.67
C ILE A 694 -23.95 8.31 -7.00
N PRO A 695 -24.11 9.63 -7.27
CA PRO A 695 -23.65 10.24 -8.53
C PRO A 695 -22.16 9.96 -8.76
N GLY A 696 -21.84 9.30 -9.88
CA GLY A 696 -20.47 8.88 -10.22
C GLY A 696 -20.15 7.40 -9.93
N PHE A 697 -21.05 6.67 -9.30
CA PHE A 697 -21.06 5.21 -9.37
C PHE A 697 -21.93 4.83 -10.58
N SER A 698 -21.34 4.46 -11.68
CA SER A 698 -22.02 3.66 -12.67
C SER A 698 -22.38 2.34 -11.99
N SER A 699 -23.65 2.03 -11.94
CA SER A 699 -24.21 0.73 -11.53
C SER A 699 -23.85 -0.33 -12.59
N ASP A 700 -22.59 -0.52 -12.83
CA ASP A 700 -22.09 -1.67 -13.59
C ASP A 700 -21.69 -2.74 -12.56
N GLU A 701 -22.55 -3.73 -12.43
CA GLU A 701 -22.50 -4.93 -11.58
C GLU A 701 -23.32 -4.90 -10.28
N SER A 702 -24.61 -4.66 -10.39
CA SER A 702 -25.55 -5.39 -9.56
C SER A 702 -26.23 -6.42 -10.47
N SER A 703 -25.82 -7.64 -10.34
CA SER A 703 -26.60 -8.80 -10.72
C SER A 703 -27.87 -8.82 -9.89
N SER A 704 -28.89 -8.08 -10.29
CA SER A 704 -30.24 -8.39 -9.91
C SER A 704 -30.71 -9.52 -10.81
N GLU A 705 -30.74 -10.71 -10.28
CA GLU A 705 -31.61 -11.76 -10.77
C GLU A 705 -33.04 -11.17 -10.77
N GLY A 706 -33.57 -10.85 -11.93
CA GLY A 706 -35.01 -10.61 -12.06
C GLY A 706 -35.50 -9.45 -12.92
N GLU A 707 -34.72 -8.46 -13.31
CA GLU A 707 -35.19 -7.44 -14.25
C GLU A 707 -34.52 -7.58 -15.62
N SER A 708 -35.33 -7.91 -16.62
CA SER A 708 -34.87 -7.94 -18.03
C SER A 708 -34.46 -6.53 -18.46
N ASP A 709 -33.25 -6.42 -19.08
CA ASP A 709 -32.76 -5.16 -19.65
C ASP A 709 -33.86 -4.53 -20.53
N PRO A 710 -34.19 -3.25 -20.38
CA PRO A 710 -35.20 -2.56 -21.17
C PRO A 710 -35.02 -2.72 -22.70
N LEU A 711 -33.83 -3.04 -23.17
CA LEU A 711 -33.54 -3.31 -24.57
C LEU A 711 -33.57 -4.80 -24.93
N TYR A 712 -33.95 -5.68 -23.99
CA TYR A 712 -33.96 -7.12 -24.22
C TYR A 712 -34.99 -7.50 -25.30
N ASP A 713 -36.22 -6.96 -25.25
CA ASP A 713 -37.27 -7.22 -26.23
C ASP A 713 -36.90 -6.75 -27.64
N GLU A 714 -36.23 -5.56 -27.74
CA GLU A 714 -35.75 -5.04 -29.02
C GLU A 714 -34.59 -5.88 -29.58
N ALA A 715 -33.70 -6.33 -28.72
CA ALA A 715 -32.63 -7.24 -29.07
C ALA A 715 -33.16 -8.60 -29.51
N LEU A 716 -34.14 -9.14 -28.78
CA LEU A 716 -34.80 -10.40 -29.08
C LEU A 716 -35.52 -10.36 -30.45
N ALA A 717 -36.29 -9.32 -30.71
CA ALA A 717 -36.95 -9.09 -31.97
C ALA A 717 -35.93 -8.98 -33.17
N PHE A 718 -34.84 -8.30 -32.92
CA PHE A 718 -33.77 -8.19 -33.93
C PHE A 718 -33.07 -9.52 -34.21
N VAL A 719 -32.68 -10.29 -33.20
CA VAL A 719 -32.00 -11.57 -33.32
C VAL A 719 -32.90 -12.61 -33.97
N THR A 720 -34.14 -12.71 -33.55
CA THR A 720 -35.14 -13.65 -34.13
C THR A 720 -35.49 -13.31 -35.57
N LYS A 721 -35.59 -12.01 -35.91
CA LYS A 721 -35.86 -11.55 -37.28
C LYS A 721 -34.68 -11.76 -38.24
N THR A 722 -33.46 -11.48 -37.78
CA THR A 722 -32.27 -11.57 -38.64
C THR A 722 -31.62 -12.94 -38.65
N ARG A 723 -32.01 -13.84 -37.74
CA ARG A 723 -31.42 -15.16 -37.52
C ARG A 723 -29.90 -15.11 -37.30
N LYS A 724 -29.42 -14.02 -36.71
CA LYS A 724 -27.99 -13.81 -36.39
C LYS A 724 -27.81 -13.44 -34.92
N ALA A 725 -27.37 -14.41 -34.13
CA ALA A 725 -27.07 -14.25 -32.70
C ALA A 725 -25.58 -13.93 -32.48
N SER A 726 -25.14 -12.76 -32.92
CA SER A 726 -23.75 -12.32 -32.66
C SER A 726 -23.72 -11.03 -31.87
N ILE A 727 -22.85 -10.98 -30.86
CA ILE A 727 -22.64 -9.81 -29.99
C ILE A 727 -22.42 -8.54 -30.82
N SER A 728 -21.60 -8.64 -31.90
CA SER A 728 -21.29 -7.51 -32.77
C SER A 728 -22.49 -7.02 -33.58
N SER A 729 -23.48 -7.89 -33.91
CA SER A 729 -24.69 -7.48 -34.63
C SER A 729 -25.65 -6.73 -33.71
N VAL A 730 -25.84 -7.20 -32.46
CA VAL A 730 -26.65 -6.57 -31.46
C VAL A 730 -26.05 -5.21 -31.03
N GLN A 731 -24.74 -5.17 -30.80
CA GLN A 731 -23.98 -3.94 -30.50
C GLN A 731 -24.21 -2.85 -31.56
N ARG A 732 -24.10 -3.19 -32.83
CA ARG A 732 -24.27 -2.23 -33.91
C ARG A 732 -25.72 -1.78 -34.10
N LYS A 733 -26.65 -2.69 -33.91
CA LYS A 733 -28.08 -2.39 -34.12
C LYS A 733 -28.62 -1.50 -33.01
N LEU A 734 -28.35 -1.84 -31.74
CA LEU A 734 -28.85 -1.13 -30.57
C LEU A 734 -27.93 0.01 -30.11
N ARG A 735 -26.74 0.16 -30.72
CA ARG A 735 -25.71 1.16 -30.37
C ARG A 735 -25.31 1.11 -28.90
N VAL A 736 -25.18 -0.11 -28.36
CA VAL A 736 -24.79 -0.37 -26.96
C VAL A 736 -23.32 -0.79 -26.90
N GLY A 737 -22.73 -0.76 -25.69
CA GLY A 737 -21.36 -1.23 -25.46
C GLY A 737 -21.27 -2.76 -25.60
N TYR A 738 -20.06 -3.28 -25.87
CA TYR A 738 -19.82 -4.71 -26.06
C TYR A 738 -20.32 -5.57 -24.89
N ASN A 739 -20.06 -5.17 -23.65
CA ASN A 739 -20.44 -5.93 -22.45
C ASN A 739 -21.99 -6.00 -22.28
N ARG A 740 -22.70 -4.95 -22.64
CA ARG A 740 -24.18 -4.94 -22.59
C ARG A 740 -24.78 -5.82 -23.68
N ALA A 741 -24.19 -5.79 -24.91
CA ALA A 741 -24.60 -6.67 -26.00
C ALA A 741 -24.29 -8.15 -25.70
N ALA A 742 -23.19 -8.43 -25.01
CA ALA A 742 -22.85 -9.78 -24.54
C ALA A 742 -23.86 -10.31 -23.55
N ARG A 743 -24.23 -9.53 -22.52
CA ARG A 743 -25.26 -9.89 -21.53
C ARG A 743 -26.64 -10.14 -22.16
N LEU A 744 -27.05 -9.33 -23.11
CA LEU A 744 -28.31 -9.54 -23.82
C LEU A 744 -28.32 -10.88 -24.60
N ILE A 745 -27.20 -11.26 -25.20
CA ILE A 745 -27.08 -12.56 -25.88
C ILE A 745 -27.01 -13.72 -24.88
N GLU A 746 -26.33 -13.56 -23.75
CA GLU A 746 -26.27 -14.56 -22.68
C GLU A 746 -27.65 -14.79 -22.05
N GLN A 747 -28.41 -13.75 -21.77
CA GLN A 747 -29.82 -13.88 -21.35
C GLN A 747 -30.69 -14.60 -22.37
N MET A 748 -30.49 -14.38 -23.68
CA MET A 748 -31.18 -15.13 -24.73
C MET A 748 -30.76 -16.60 -24.80
N GLU A 749 -29.51 -16.92 -24.42
CA GLU A 749 -29.00 -18.27 -24.31
C GLU A 749 -29.62 -19.00 -23.11
N GLU A 750 -29.69 -18.35 -21.93
CA GLU A 750 -30.34 -18.85 -20.72
C GLU A 750 -31.85 -19.07 -20.94
N SER A 751 -32.50 -18.16 -21.66
CA SER A 751 -33.92 -18.24 -22.02
C SER A 751 -34.21 -19.26 -23.16
N GLY A 752 -33.19 -19.95 -23.70
CA GLY A 752 -33.33 -20.92 -24.76
C GLY A 752 -33.71 -20.35 -26.14
N VAL A 753 -33.54 -19.06 -26.33
CA VAL A 753 -33.79 -18.37 -27.61
C VAL A 753 -32.65 -18.59 -28.60
N VAL A 754 -31.43 -18.70 -28.11
CA VAL A 754 -30.23 -18.99 -28.88
C VAL A 754 -29.49 -20.18 -28.28
N SER A 755 -28.75 -20.92 -29.11
CA SER A 755 -27.94 -22.07 -28.66
C SER A 755 -26.70 -21.60 -27.88
N GLU A 756 -26.10 -22.53 -27.12
CA GLU A 756 -24.75 -22.36 -26.59
C GLU A 756 -23.76 -22.04 -27.71
N MET A 757 -22.66 -21.37 -27.34
CA MET A 757 -21.63 -20.98 -28.30
C MET A 757 -20.95 -22.22 -28.92
N GLY A 758 -21.13 -22.45 -30.21
CA GLY A 758 -20.49 -23.55 -30.93
C GLY A 758 -18.98 -23.38 -31.10
N HIS A 759 -18.27 -24.44 -31.50
CA HIS A 759 -16.83 -24.45 -31.71
C HIS A 759 -16.28 -23.36 -32.66
N ASN A 760 -17.14 -22.80 -33.51
CA ASN A 760 -16.79 -21.72 -34.43
C ASN A 760 -17.13 -20.32 -33.91
N GLY A 761 -17.48 -20.17 -32.62
CA GLY A 761 -17.87 -18.89 -32.02
C GLY A 761 -19.23 -18.35 -32.51
N SER A 762 -20.04 -19.17 -33.22
CA SER A 762 -21.38 -18.82 -33.64
C SER A 762 -22.44 -19.48 -32.76
N ARG A 763 -23.54 -18.75 -32.52
CA ARG A 763 -24.74 -19.24 -31.86
C ARG A 763 -25.88 -19.38 -32.89
N GLU A 764 -26.69 -20.40 -32.77
CA GLU A 764 -27.87 -20.61 -33.63
C GLU A 764 -29.12 -20.05 -32.92
N VAL A 765 -30.02 -19.43 -33.69
CA VAL A 765 -31.30 -18.92 -33.17
C VAL A 765 -32.33 -20.03 -33.18
N LEU A 766 -32.74 -20.48 -31.99
CA LEU A 766 -33.69 -21.57 -31.78
C LEU A 766 -35.16 -21.09 -31.87
N ALA A 767 -35.43 -19.88 -31.39
CA ALA A 767 -36.79 -19.32 -31.39
C ALA A 767 -37.34 -19.08 -32.81
N PRO A 768 -38.66 -19.26 -33.06
CA PRO A 768 -39.31 -18.94 -34.33
C PRO A 768 -39.26 -17.43 -34.63
N PRO A 769 -39.35 -17.01 -35.90
CA PRO A 769 -39.40 -15.59 -36.25
C PRO A 769 -40.67 -14.96 -35.68
N PRO A 770 -40.69 -13.65 -35.32
CA PRO A 770 -41.83 -12.98 -34.84
C PRO A 770 -42.95 -12.98 -35.89
N PRO A 771 -44.24 -13.08 -35.49
CA PRO A 771 -45.34 -13.01 -36.44
C PRO A 771 -45.31 -11.68 -37.21
N ASN A 772 -45.41 -11.74 -38.53
CA ASN A 772 -45.49 -10.54 -39.35
C ASN A 772 -46.82 -9.81 -39.05
N HIS A 773 -46.71 -8.67 -38.41
CA HIS A 773 -47.77 -7.66 -38.36
C HIS A 773 -47.56 -6.62 -39.43
#